data_ec96fdf25bff0222ec75886ef1840dbe
#
_entry.id   ec96fdf25bff0222ec75886ef1840dbe
#
_cell.length_a   1.000
_cell.length_b   1.000
_cell.length_c   1.000
_cell.angle_alpha   90.00
_cell.angle_beta   90.00
_cell.angle_gamma   90.00
#
_symmetry.space_group_name_H-M   'P 1'
#
loop_
_entity.id
_entity.type
_entity.pdbx_description
1 polymer ?
#
loop_
_entity_poly.entity_id
_entity_poly.type
_entity_poly.pdbx_seq_one_letter_code
_entity_poly.pdbx_strand_id
1 'polypeptide(L)'
;MLFFANVSWGQTPSNAASQLQLDLTQRYRQNSERVLRLARQSGWPLRKNYSNGRIIYLQDVDQTGQPIYYRVHNASAARLTQTSALYAGGSAGLVLSGKSDRLVGRLGMWDGGRALTTHREFGSVSSRVQNKETTGEVNDHTTHLAGTLIAQGLNPAARGMAFGAQLSVWNFDNDIPEMATAAKNLLLSNHAYGPVVGWILNPDRPGTDLNQKWEWWGNPTISATEDYQFGFYTTKASNIDRIQYSNPYYLVVRSADNKHAETGPPPNTSYYTRNTNEKSILSRSRNDGYDVIAAEATAKNVLTVGAADVADGFEQAKRISVSAYSGWGPTDDGRIKPDLLGVGVPILSTLSSGTAAYGSLMGTSMASANVTGSLLLLQELYSRFQPDQFMRAATLRALVLHTATKIKPSATQDIAPPDYKQGWGLLNLSDAAQVLLNDNGAHALQELTLRQDGVHTFQVVAHGNEPLVATICWTDPEAAPTSVGARFVNSRVPKLVNDLDLRLLDGAETTAPWVLNPNRPEQAATTGDNIRDNIEQVVIQNPVPGRTYTIRVSHKGELRYGAQPFSIVVSGLKRASCKLAVSLLPTPDTTLCAGKSIPLTVETIQAVASGALATDVTYAWVYNGNVLSGTTGATHTSTEPGFYSVRVTDKNGCVGKSATVELRGLPAVPTLTPATGQLLCSSRPSVRFSVPTEAGSQYEWLRNGRLVDNGSLSTYVASMPGQYTVRIKQQACISSSLPVTIESATELTSDIIPVDSEILIPTGSSVRLQISPNPAYQYQWLKNEQALDNATTNRWLVDQPGQYRVKITQQSCTVLSTVRTVRWADDSKTTALPDSILQYRPADTNLLVLPNPASDQVQLYYLRPATTTPTASLYNVNGAAIADQLPFVMKDGILQLVLPVWNLPHGHYFIQVIDGLRIRRARFVKR
;
A
#
# COMPACT_ATOMS: atom_id res chain seq x y z
N MET A 1 9.76 -2.95 -43.47
CA MET A 1 8.66 -2.00 -43.33
C MET A 1 7.35 -2.79 -43.24
N LEU A 2 6.87 -3.07 -42.08
CA LEU A 2 5.57 -3.71 -41.83
C LEU A 2 4.88 -2.85 -40.78
N PHE A 3 3.84 -2.17 -41.23
CA PHE A 3 2.98 -1.34 -40.36
C PHE A 3 2.17 -2.27 -39.46
N PHE A 4 2.35 -2.13 -38.13
CA PHE A 4 1.43 -2.66 -37.14
C PHE A 4 0.29 -1.68 -36.96
N ALA A 5 -0.87 -2.02 -37.48
CA ALA A 5 -2.11 -1.35 -37.12
C ALA A 5 -2.52 -1.82 -35.71
N ASN A 6 -2.37 -0.94 -34.71
CA ASN A 6 -2.97 -1.10 -33.41
C ASN A 6 -4.49 -0.97 -33.52
N VAL A 7 -5.20 -2.09 -33.61
CA VAL A 7 -6.65 -2.13 -33.37
C VAL A 7 -6.85 -2.32 -31.87
N SER A 8 -6.99 -1.23 -31.15
CA SER A 8 -7.46 -1.23 -29.76
C SER A 8 -8.96 -1.51 -29.74
N TRP A 9 -9.34 -2.76 -29.53
CA TRP A 9 -10.67 -3.10 -29.09
C TRP A 9 -10.67 -3.14 -27.55
N GLY A 10 -10.75 -1.94 -26.94
CA GLY A 10 -11.08 -1.78 -25.56
C GLY A 10 -12.57 -2.02 -25.37
N GLN A 11 -12.98 -3.14 -24.80
CA GLN A 11 -14.13 -3.07 -23.90
C GLN A 11 -13.71 -2.07 -22.81
N THR A 12 -14.48 -1.01 -22.66
CA THR A 12 -14.24 0.00 -21.64
C THR A 12 -14.27 -0.66 -20.26
N PRO A 13 -13.11 -0.84 -19.59
CA PRO A 13 -13.04 -1.56 -18.31
C PRO A 13 -13.80 -0.84 -17.18
N SER A 14 -14.15 0.43 -17.39
CA SER A 14 -14.70 1.28 -16.33
C SER A 14 -16.10 0.89 -15.85
N ASN A 15 -16.98 0.43 -16.73
CA ASN A 15 -18.37 0.13 -16.34
C ASN A 15 -18.49 -1.25 -15.66
N ALA A 16 -17.84 -2.28 -16.19
CA ALA A 16 -17.89 -3.62 -15.61
C ALA A 16 -17.21 -3.68 -14.23
N ALA A 17 -16.04 -3.05 -14.09
CA ALA A 17 -15.32 -2.97 -12.81
C ALA A 17 -16.08 -2.13 -11.77
N SER A 18 -16.71 -1.03 -12.18
CA SER A 18 -17.53 -0.21 -11.29
C SER A 18 -18.81 -0.93 -10.85
N GLN A 19 -19.45 -1.67 -11.75
CA GLN A 19 -20.63 -2.49 -11.42
C GLN A 19 -20.27 -3.65 -10.49
N LEU A 20 -19.12 -4.31 -10.73
CA LEU A 20 -18.59 -5.34 -9.85
C LEU A 20 -18.32 -4.79 -8.44
N GLN A 21 -17.69 -3.64 -8.34
CA GLN A 21 -17.43 -2.97 -7.06
C GLN A 21 -18.73 -2.72 -6.27
N LEU A 22 -19.77 -2.20 -6.94
CA LEU A 22 -21.07 -1.94 -6.31
C LEU A 22 -21.73 -3.25 -5.81
N ASP A 23 -21.75 -4.28 -6.65
CA ASP A 23 -22.32 -5.59 -6.33
C ASP A 23 -21.60 -6.24 -5.12
N LEU A 24 -20.26 -6.30 -5.17
CA LEU A 24 -19.45 -6.86 -4.08
C LEU A 24 -19.59 -6.06 -2.78
N THR A 25 -19.61 -4.74 -2.86
CA THR A 25 -19.81 -3.88 -1.68
C THR A 25 -21.17 -4.12 -1.01
N GLN A 26 -22.23 -4.23 -1.81
CA GLN A 26 -23.58 -4.47 -1.28
C GLN A 26 -23.69 -5.87 -0.63
N ARG A 27 -23.17 -6.91 -1.31
CA ARG A 27 -23.16 -8.28 -0.77
C ARG A 27 -22.34 -8.38 0.51
N TYR A 28 -21.20 -7.74 0.54
CA TYR A 28 -20.33 -7.76 1.73
C TYR A 28 -20.98 -7.08 2.93
N ARG A 29 -21.62 -5.91 2.76
CA ARG A 29 -22.38 -5.24 3.83
C ARG A 29 -23.48 -6.13 4.40
N GLN A 30 -24.27 -6.74 3.53
CA GLN A 30 -25.33 -7.67 3.96
C GLN A 30 -24.77 -8.86 4.73
N ASN A 31 -23.66 -9.42 4.27
CA ASN A 31 -23.00 -10.52 4.96
C ASN A 31 -22.39 -10.09 6.31
N SER A 32 -21.71 -8.95 6.38
CA SER A 32 -21.16 -8.41 7.63
C SER A 32 -22.22 -8.19 8.69
N GLU A 33 -23.38 -7.62 8.32
CA GLU A 33 -24.52 -7.45 9.22
C GLU A 33 -25.05 -8.80 9.72
N ARG A 34 -25.12 -9.80 8.84
CA ARG A 34 -25.50 -11.18 9.19
C ARG A 34 -24.52 -11.77 10.21
N VAL A 35 -23.21 -11.66 9.97
CA VAL A 35 -22.14 -12.18 10.83
C VAL A 35 -22.20 -11.55 12.21
N LEU A 36 -22.30 -10.22 12.30
CA LEU A 36 -22.40 -9.49 13.57
C LEU A 36 -23.64 -9.85 14.36
N ARG A 37 -24.78 -10.05 13.70
CA ARG A 37 -26.01 -10.49 14.33
C ARG A 37 -25.87 -11.89 14.93
N LEU A 38 -25.34 -12.84 14.15
CA LEU A 38 -25.13 -14.23 14.60
C LEU A 38 -24.08 -14.28 15.72
N ALA A 39 -23.02 -13.49 15.63
CA ALA A 39 -22.02 -13.40 16.68
C ALA A 39 -22.61 -12.96 18.03
N ARG A 40 -23.49 -11.96 18.02
CA ARG A 40 -24.21 -11.51 19.23
C ARG A 40 -25.15 -12.59 19.77
N GLN A 41 -25.86 -13.29 18.89
CA GLN A 41 -26.80 -14.34 19.28
C GLN A 41 -26.10 -15.59 19.86
N SER A 42 -24.94 -15.92 19.33
CA SER A 42 -24.20 -17.15 19.68
C SER A 42 -23.05 -16.89 20.66
N GLY A 43 -22.83 -15.66 21.09
CA GLY A 43 -21.74 -15.30 22.02
C GLY A 43 -20.34 -15.45 21.40
N TRP A 44 -20.21 -15.38 20.09
CA TRP A 44 -18.91 -15.51 19.43
C TRP A 44 -18.08 -14.25 19.59
N PRO A 45 -16.80 -14.36 20.06
CA PRO A 45 -15.93 -13.21 20.15
C PRO A 45 -15.59 -12.71 18.74
N LEU A 46 -15.71 -11.39 18.52
CA LEU A 46 -15.29 -10.77 17.24
C LEU A 46 -13.78 -10.83 17.08
N ARG A 47 -13.06 -10.82 18.20
CA ARG A 47 -11.59 -10.96 18.28
C ARG A 47 -11.23 -11.79 19.48
N LYS A 48 -10.24 -12.68 19.35
CA LYS A 48 -9.68 -13.45 20.46
C LYS A 48 -8.15 -13.41 20.41
N ASN A 49 -7.55 -12.99 21.54
CA ASN A 49 -6.12 -13.01 21.74
C ASN A 49 -5.75 -14.25 22.56
N TYR A 50 -4.67 -14.93 22.20
CA TYR A 50 -4.10 -16.06 22.93
C TYR A 50 -2.82 -15.64 23.66
N SER A 51 -2.49 -16.28 24.76
CA SER A 51 -1.31 -15.98 25.58
C SER A 51 0.02 -16.14 24.83
N ASN A 52 0.05 -16.94 23.78
CA ASN A 52 1.21 -17.12 22.90
C ASN A 52 1.35 -16.03 21.80
N GLY A 53 0.59 -14.93 21.91
CA GLY A 53 0.61 -13.82 20.95
C GLY A 53 -0.22 -14.04 19.69
N ARG A 54 -0.85 -15.21 19.52
CA ARG A 54 -1.76 -15.48 18.40
C ARG A 54 -3.05 -14.66 18.56
N ILE A 55 -3.54 -14.10 17.45
CA ILE A 55 -4.81 -13.37 17.38
C ILE A 55 -5.66 -13.98 16.28
N ILE A 56 -6.96 -14.14 16.54
CA ILE A 56 -7.95 -14.51 15.51
C ILE A 56 -9.10 -13.49 15.48
N TYR A 57 -9.69 -13.29 14.30
CA TYR A 57 -10.78 -12.34 14.05
C TYR A 57 -11.93 -13.03 13.35
N LEU A 58 -13.17 -12.80 13.80
CA LEU A 58 -14.37 -13.30 13.14
C LEU A 58 -14.58 -12.56 11.82
N GLN A 59 -14.61 -13.28 10.70
CA GLN A 59 -14.73 -12.71 9.36
C GLN A 59 -16.00 -13.11 8.63
N ASP A 60 -16.49 -14.32 8.83
CA ASP A 60 -17.65 -14.81 8.10
C ASP A 60 -18.38 -15.89 8.89
N VAL A 61 -19.48 -16.36 8.33
CA VAL A 61 -20.23 -17.52 8.80
C VAL A 61 -20.50 -18.41 7.60
N ASP A 62 -20.12 -19.68 7.67
CA ASP A 62 -20.29 -20.62 6.57
C ASP A 62 -21.78 -20.92 6.26
N GLN A 63 -22.04 -21.68 5.22
CA GLN A 63 -23.40 -22.03 4.79
C GLN A 63 -24.15 -22.88 5.81
N THR A 64 -23.47 -23.50 6.77
CA THR A 64 -24.05 -24.27 7.87
C THR A 64 -24.26 -23.44 9.13
N GLY A 65 -23.95 -22.15 9.10
CA GLY A 65 -24.11 -21.24 10.23
C GLY A 65 -22.96 -21.26 11.22
N GLN A 66 -21.77 -21.78 10.86
CA GLN A 66 -20.60 -21.84 11.74
C GLN A 66 -19.65 -20.65 11.52
N PRO A 67 -19.04 -20.10 12.60
CA PRO A 67 -18.15 -18.95 12.48
C PRO A 67 -16.84 -19.29 11.79
N ILE A 68 -16.39 -18.43 10.88
CA ILE A 68 -15.10 -18.47 10.21
C ILE A 68 -14.21 -17.38 10.82
N TYR A 69 -13.08 -17.79 11.41
CA TYR A 69 -12.06 -16.88 11.97
C TYR A 69 -10.80 -16.87 11.12
N TYR A 70 -10.17 -15.70 11.01
CA TYR A 70 -8.90 -15.47 10.30
C TYR A 70 -7.75 -15.25 11.28
N ARG A 71 -6.52 -15.59 10.87
CA ARG A 71 -5.27 -15.42 11.62
C ARG A 71 -4.10 -14.98 10.72
N VAL A 72 -2.97 -14.60 11.31
CA VAL A 72 -1.76 -14.03 10.67
C VAL A 72 -0.45 -14.75 11.01
N HIS A 73 0.61 -14.74 10.12
CA HIS A 73 1.85 -15.56 10.18
C HIS A 73 3.11 -14.84 9.60
N ASN A 74 4.38 -15.31 9.85
CA ASN A 74 5.62 -14.52 9.70
C ASN A 74 6.91 -15.19 9.19
N ALA A 75 7.83 -14.51 8.47
CA ALA A 75 9.29 -14.25 8.34
C ALA A 75 10.15 -14.43 7.06
N SER A 76 11.28 -14.07 6.69
CA SER A 76 12.30 -13.42 5.86
C SER A 76 13.10 -14.03 4.66
N ALA A 77 13.53 -13.24 3.56
CA ALA A 77 14.79 -13.35 2.81
C ALA A 77 14.94 -12.78 1.35
N ALA A 78 15.75 -11.74 1.14
CA ALA A 78 16.05 -11.18 -0.20
C ALA A 78 17.18 -11.89 -0.99
N ARG A 79 18.15 -12.50 -0.30
CA ARG A 79 19.32 -13.07 -0.95
C ARG A 79 19.01 -14.38 -1.67
N LEU A 80 18.22 -15.23 -1.06
CA LEU A 80 17.89 -16.57 -1.60
C LEU A 80 16.96 -16.52 -2.80
N THR A 81 16.04 -15.55 -2.86
CA THR A 81 15.20 -15.29 -4.03
C THR A 81 15.91 -14.47 -5.12
N GLN A 82 17.23 -14.25 -4.97
CA GLN A 82 18.04 -13.47 -5.90
C GLN A 82 17.54 -12.03 -6.13
N THR A 83 16.72 -11.51 -5.22
CA THR A 83 16.18 -10.13 -5.29
C THR A 83 17.30 -9.09 -5.20
N SER A 84 18.33 -9.35 -4.36
CA SER A 84 19.50 -8.49 -4.23
C SER A 84 20.36 -8.41 -5.49
N ALA A 85 20.24 -9.36 -6.40
CA ALA A 85 20.94 -9.31 -7.70
C ALA A 85 20.50 -8.11 -8.55
N LEU A 86 19.29 -7.59 -8.33
CA LEU A 86 18.72 -6.47 -9.08
C LEU A 86 18.99 -5.09 -8.45
N TYR A 87 19.58 -5.05 -7.26
CA TYR A 87 19.95 -3.79 -6.59
C TYR A 87 21.20 -3.17 -7.18
N ALA A 88 21.46 -1.92 -6.84
CA ALA A 88 22.74 -1.27 -7.15
C ALA A 88 23.91 -2.13 -6.64
N GLY A 89 24.85 -2.43 -7.53
CA GLY A 89 26.00 -3.29 -7.25
C GLY A 89 25.70 -4.79 -7.24
N GLY A 90 24.46 -5.21 -7.54
CA GLY A 90 24.07 -6.61 -7.69
C GLY A 90 24.54 -7.25 -9.00
N SER A 91 24.56 -8.59 -9.06
CA SER A 91 25.10 -9.37 -10.20
C SER A 91 24.37 -9.16 -11.52
N ALA A 92 23.10 -8.70 -11.52
CA ALA A 92 22.36 -8.40 -12.74
C ALA A 92 22.76 -7.05 -13.38
N GLY A 93 23.61 -6.24 -12.73
CA GLY A 93 24.02 -4.92 -13.22
C GLY A 93 22.86 -3.92 -13.32
N LEU A 94 21.81 -4.10 -12.53
CA LEU A 94 20.63 -3.26 -12.48
C LEU A 94 20.67 -2.35 -11.25
N VAL A 95 19.78 -1.33 -11.25
CA VAL A 95 19.59 -0.43 -10.11
C VAL A 95 18.08 -0.31 -9.90
N LEU A 96 17.52 -1.29 -9.21
CA LEU A 96 16.08 -1.33 -8.89
C LEU A 96 15.88 -1.16 -7.39
N SER A 97 14.81 -0.50 -7.00
CA SER A 97 14.46 -0.27 -5.59
C SER A 97 12.96 -0.17 -5.35
N GLY A 98 12.16 -0.18 -6.40
CA GLY A 98 10.74 0.15 -6.35
C GLY A 98 10.46 1.67 -6.32
N LYS A 99 11.50 2.52 -6.38
CA LYS A 99 11.38 3.98 -6.41
C LYS A 99 11.17 4.46 -7.84
N SER A 100 9.96 4.36 -8.34
CA SER A 100 9.57 4.91 -9.63
C SER A 100 8.26 5.66 -9.46
N ASP A 101 8.15 6.85 -10.04
CA ASP A 101 6.88 7.63 -10.00
C ASP A 101 5.72 6.85 -10.62
N ARG A 102 6.00 5.96 -11.57
CA ARG A 102 5.03 5.07 -12.19
C ARG A 102 4.47 4.01 -11.23
N LEU A 103 5.21 3.68 -10.17
CA LEU A 103 4.83 2.68 -9.15
C LEU A 103 4.14 3.29 -7.93
N VAL A 104 4.02 4.61 -7.86
CA VAL A 104 3.32 5.30 -6.77
C VAL A 104 1.86 4.86 -6.73
N GLY A 105 1.42 4.36 -5.56
CA GLY A 105 0.06 3.84 -5.37
C GLY A 105 -0.23 2.49 -6.02
N ARG A 106 0.80 1.76 -6.52
CA ARG A 106 0.64 0.47 -7.21
C ARG A 106 0.83 -0.75 -6.34
N LEU A 107 1.28 -0.59 -5.09
CA LEU A 107 1.50 -1.68 -4.13
C LEU A 107 0.52 -1.57 -2.97
N GLY A 108 -0.22 -2.64 -2.71
CA GLY A 108 -1.17 -2.77 -1.60
C GLY A 108 -0.81 -3.89 -0.64
N MET A 109 -1.38 -3.86 0.56
CA MET A 109 -1.35 -4.94 1.52
C MET A 109 -2.64 -4.94 2.35
N TRP A 110 -3.22 -6.12 2.55
CA TRP A 110 -4.28 -6.37 3.52
C TRP A 110 -3.74 -7.24 4.63
N ASP A 111 -4.01 -6.88 5.88
CA ASP A 111 -3.54 -7.64 7.05
C ASP A 111 -4.42 -7.39 8.29
N GLY A 112 -4.08 -7.97 9.44
CA GLY A 112 -4.87 -7.95 10.67
C GLY A 112 -4.77 -6.67 11.49
N GLY A 113 -4.57 -5.51 10.88
CA GLY A 113 -4.49 -4.22 11.54
C GLY A 113 -3.67 -3.20 10.76
N ARG A 114 -3.21 -2.15 11.45
CA ARG A 114 -2.44 -1.04 10.87
C ARG A 114 -0.95 -1.22 11.06
N ALA A 115 -0.15 -0.70 10.14
CA ALA A 115 1.29 -0.58 10.29
C ALA A 115 1.66 0.68 11.10
N LEU A 116 2.77 0.65 11.85
CA LEU A 116 3.36 1.82 12.51
C LEU A 116 4.01 2.73 11.48
N THR A 117 3.24 3.67 10.94
CA THR A 117 3.70 4.59 9.87
C THR A 117 4.84 5.51 10.28
N THR A 118 5.02 5.75 11.58
CA THR A 118 6.10 6.58 12.13
C THR A 118 7.42 5.83 12.31
N HIS A 119 7.48 4.54 11.94
CA HIS A 119 8.76 3.80 12.02
C HIS A 119 9.78 4.42 11.05
N ARG A 120 11.03 4.63 11.53
CA ARG A 120 12.09 5.35 10.78
C ARG A 120 12.42 4.76 9.41
N GLU A 121 12.20 3.46 9.22
CA GLU A 121 12.41 2.76 7.95
C GLU A 121 11.39 3.17 6.85
N PHE A 122 10.31 3.85 7.21
CA PHE A 122 9.27 4.27 6.27
C PHE A 122 9.38 5.73 5.84
N GLY A 123 10.34 6.48 6.38
CA GLY A 123 10.62 7.87 6.05
C GLY A 123 10.58 8.78 7.28
N SER A 124 11.43 9.81 7.28
CA SER A 124 11.59 10.74 8.41
C SER A 124 10.68 11.96 8.32
N VAL A 125 10.29 12.39 7.12
CA VAL A 125 9.47 13.60 6.89
C VAL A 125 8.03 13.23 6.53
N SER A 126 7.86 12.26 5.64
CA SER A 126 6.55 11.68 5.30
C SER A 126 6.69 10.17 5.19
N SER A 127 5.73 9.44 5.77
CA SER A 127 5.74 7.98 5.69
C SER A 127 5.40 7.51 4.28
N ARG A 128 6.16 6.52 3.79
CA ARG A 128 5.88 5.78 2.56
C ARG A 128 4.82 4.69 2.76
N VAL A 129 4.42 4.44 4.00
CA VAL A 129 3.31 3.56 4.38
C VAL A 129 2.08 4.41 4.66
N GLN A 130 0.97 4.08 4.00
CA GLN A 130 -0.31 4.75 4.17
C GLN A 130 -1.36 3.75 4.64
N ASN A 131 -1.75 3.82 5.92
CA ASN A 131 -2.93 3.12 6.39
C ASN A 131 -4.17 3.78 5.76
N LYS A 132 -4.98 2.99 5.06
CA LYS A 132 -6.20 3.49 4.38
C LYS A 132 -7.38 3.62 5.32
N GLU A 133 -7.27 3.01 6.49
CA GLU A 133 -8.26 3.06 7.55
C GLU A 133 -7.67 3.66 8.81
N THR A 134 -8.51 4.32 9.60
CA THR A 134 -8.15 4.91 10.88
C THR A 134 -8.46 4.00 12.07
N THR A 135 -9.31 3.00 11.85
CA THR A 135 -9.71 1.97 12.83
C THR A 135 -8.74 0.80 12.83
N GLY A 136 -8.78 -0.02 13.87
CA GLY A 136 -7.88 -1.15 14.05
C GLY A 136 -6.61 -0.81 14.82
N GLU A 137 -6.02 -1.80 15.45
CA GLU A 137 -4.79 -1.65 16.22
C GLU A 137 -3.55 -1.62 15.32
N VAL A 138 -2.54 -0.86 15.72
CA VAL A 138 -1.19 -0.99 15.16
C VAL A 138 -0.56 -2.25 15.77
N ASN A 139 -0.09 -3.17 14.93
CA ASN A 139 0.47 -4.42 15.41
C ASN A 139 1.80 -4.79 14.75
N ASP A 140 2.51 -5.70 15.38
CA ASP A 140 3.83 -6.14 14.93
C ASP A 140 3.79 -6.87 13.59
N HIS A 141 2.76 -7.69 13.33
CA HIS A 141 2.68 -8.46 12.10
C HIS A 141 2.55 -7.55 10.87
N THR A 142 1.58 -6.65 10.86
CA THR A 142 1.36 -5.69 9.78
C THR A 142 2.56 -4.77 9.58
N THR A 143 3.17 -4.30 10.69
CA THR A 143 4.37 -3.45 10.64
C THR A 143 5.57 -4.22 10.09
N HIS A 144 5.72 -5.49 10.46
CA HIS A 144 6.80 -6.35 9.98
C HIS A 144 6.68 -6.67 8.49
N LEU A 145 5.47 -6.98 8.01
CA LEU A 145 5.19 -7.17 6.59
C LEU A 145 5.49 -5.92 5.78
N ALA A 146 5.03 -4.74 6.27
CA ALA A 146 5.35 -3.47 5.63
C ALA A 146 6.86 -3.24 5.52
N GLY A 147 7.62 -3.58 6.57
CA GLY A 147 9.08 -3.52 6.54
C GLY A 147 9.70 -4.51 5.56
N THR A 148 9.22 -5.76 5.53
CA THR A 148 9.69 -6.78 4.57
C THR A 148 9.45 -6.35 3.12
N LEU A 149 8.35 -5.66 2.85
CA LEU A 149 8.03 -5.11 1.53
C LEU A 149 8.92 -3.91 1.19
N ILE A 150 8.99 -2.87 2.07
CA ILE A 150 9.48 -1.53 1.67
C ILE A 150 10.43 -0.83 2.65
N ALA A 151 10.92 -1.46 3.73
CA ALA A 151 11.89 -0.80 4.62
C ALA A 151 13.11 -0.31 3.85
N GLN A 152 13.49 0.97 4.04
CA GLN A 152 14.55 1.60 3.24
C GLN A 152 15.96 1.06 3.55
N GLY A 153 16.13 0.34 4.67
CA GLY A 153 17.39 -0.27 5.06
C GLY A 153 18.33 0.68 5.80
N LEU A 154 17.80 1.57 6.65
CA LEU A 154 18.61 2.26 7.67
C LEU A 154 19.31 1.26 8.57
N ASN A 155 18.63 0.15 8.86
CA ASN A 155 19.27 -1.09 9.27
C ASN A 155 19.40 -2.00 8.03
N PRO A 156 20.62 -2.20 7.47
CA PRO A 156 20.79 -2.97 6.26
C PRO A 156 20.26 -4.40 6.33
N ALA A 157 20.26 -5.02 7.52
CA ALA A 157 19.74 -6.37 7.74
C ALA A 157 18.20 -6.44 7.67
N ALA A 158 17.51 -5.31 7.86
CA ALA A 158 16.04 -5.19 7.80
C ALA A 158 15.55 -4.55 6.50
N ARG A 159 16.40 -4.39 5.48
CA ARG A 159 16.03 -3.79 4.19
C ARG A 159 14.91 -4.58 3.53
N GLY A 160 13.85 -3.89 3.13
CA GLY A 160 12.72 -4.45 2.38
C GLY A 160 13.09 -4.79 0.92
N MET A 161 12.28 -5.62 0.28
CA MET A 161 12.51 -6.07 -1.10
C MET A 161 12.45 -4.92 -2.10
N ALA A 162 11.43 -4.08 -2.01
CA ALA A 162 11.24 -2.87 -2.81
C ALA A 162 11.46 -1.62 -1.94
N PHE A 163 12.66 -1.47 -1.41
CA PHE A 163 13.02 -0.52 -0.34
C PHE A 163 12.80 0.96 -0.68
N GLY A 164 12.52 1.31 -1.92
CA GLY A 164 12.17 2.66 -2.37
C GLY A 164 10.69 2.87 -2.63
N ALA A 165 9.86 1.81 -2.59
CA ALA A 165 8.44 1.86 -2.93
C ALA A 165 7.56 2.54 -1.86
N GLN A 166 6.32 2.85 -2.25
CA GLN A 166 5.23 3.26 -1.35
C GLN A 166 4.25 2.10 -1.18
N LEU A 167 3.61 2.02 -0.01
CA LEU A 167 2.70 0.95 0.36
C LEU A 167 1.39 1.51 0.90
N SER A 168 0.26 1.04 0.36
CA SER A 168 -1.07 1.26 0.91
C SER A 168 -1.48 0.04 1.75
N VAL A 169 -1.96 0.25 2.97
CA VAL A 169 -2.30 -0.81 3.93
C VAL A 169 -3.76 -0.69 4.33
N TRP A 170 -4.48 -1.81 4.26
CA TRP A 170 -5.87 -1.99 4.71
C TRP A 170 -5.94 -3.09 5.77
N ASN A 171 -6.96 -3.03 6.62
CA ASN A 171 -7.36 -4.13 7.46
C ASN A 171 -8.17 -5.15 6.61
N PHE A 172 -8.06 -6.44 6.90
CA PHE A 172 -8.75 -7.48 6.12
C PHE A 172 -10.27 -7.59 6.38
N ASP A 173 -10.84 -6.76 7.28
CA ASP A 173 -12.26 -6.86 7.66
C ASP A 173 -13.23 -6.67 6.50
N ASN A 174 -12.85 -5.88 5.49
CA ASN A 174 -13.62 -5.58 4.28
C ASN A 174 -12.85 -5.89 2.98
N ASP A 175 -11.94 -6.86 3.00
CA ASP A 175 -10.96 -7.11 1.94
C ASP A 175 -11.57 -7.18 0.52
N ILE A 176 -12.64 -7.93 0.29
CA ILE A 176 -13.20 -8.15 -1.06
C ILE A 176 -13.74 -6.86 -1.71
N PRO A 177 -14.58 -6.03 -1.07
CA PRO A 177 -15.00 -4.74 -1.63
C PRO A 177 -13.86 -3.75 -1.83
N GLU A 178 -12.91 -3.74 -0.91
CA GLU A 178 -11.74 -2.85 -0.97
C GLU A 178 -10.79 -3.28 -2.09
N MET A 179 -10.52 -4.57 -2.24
CA MET A 179 -9.77 -5.11 -3.38
C MET A 179 -10.45 -4.76 -4.70
N ALA A 180 -11.78 -4.93 -4.81
CA ALA A 180 -12.53 -4.55 -6.01
C ALA A 180 -12.42 -3.05 -6.34
N THR A 181 -12.31 -2.21 -5.31
CA THR A 181 -12.11 -0.76 -5.46
C THR A 181 -10.67 -0.41 -5.85
N ALA A 182 -9.69 -1.04 -5.18
CA ALA A 182 -8.28 -0.73 -5.32
C ALA A 182 -7.64 -1.35 -6.58
N ALA A 183 -8.15 -2.50 -7.04
CA ALA A 183 -7.59 -3.31 -8.12
C ALA A 183 -7.31 -2.54 -9.43
N LYS A 184 -8.14 -1.54 -9.77
CA LYS A 184 -7.95 -0.67 -10.94
C LYS A 184 -6.66 0.15 -10.91
N ASN A 185 -6.12 0.40 -9.70
CA ASN A 185 -4.91 1.20 -9.50
C ASN A 185 -3.71 0.37 -9.06
N LEU A 186 -3.93 -0.79 -8.44
CA LEU A 186 -2.88 -1.66 -7.95
C LEU A 186 -2.33 -2.56 -9.06
N LEU A 187 -1.02 -2.83 -8.97
CA LEU A 187 -0.36 -3.91 -9.73
C LEU A 187 -0.20 -5.16 -8.87
N LEU A 188 0.08 -4.97 -7.58
CA LEU A 188 0.35 -6.04 -6.63
C LEU A 188 -0.30 -5.77 -5.29
N SER A 189 -0.76 -6.83 -4.64
CA SER A 189 -1.10 -6.79 -3.22
C SER A 189 -0.64 -8.04 -2.49
N ASN A 190 -0.23 -7.84 -1.23
CA ASN A 190 0.16 -8.90 -0.31
C ASN A 190 -0.95 -9.22 0.67
N HIS A 191 -1.28 -10.51 0.83
CA HIS A 191 -2.31 -11.01 1.74
C HIS A 191 -1.76 -12.17 2.56
N ALA A 192 -1.45 -11.91 3.82
CA ALA A 192 -0.79 -12.86 4.71
C ALA A 192 -1.72 -13.33 5.84
N TYR A 193 -2.97 -13.61 5.52
CA TYR A 193 -4.03 -14.03 6.44
C TYR A 193 -4.93 -15.06 5.77
N GLY A 194 -5.66 -15.82 6.58
CA GLY A 194 -6.61 -16.82 6.10
C GLY A 194 -7.51 -17.32 7.23
N PRO A 195 -8.49 -18.19 6.93
CA PRO A 195 -9.39 -18.73 7.93
C PRO A 195 -8.65 -19.61 8.93
N VAL A 196 -9.24 -19.72 10.10
CA VAL A 196 -8.86 -20.71 11.10
C VAL A 196 -9.45 -22.05 10.73
N VAL A 197 -8.64 -22.99 10.31
CA VAL A 197 -9.03 -24.32 9.81
C VAL A 197 -8.23 -25.45 10.45
N GLY A 198 -8.77 -26.66 10.43
CA GLY A 198 -8.11 -27.87 10.91
C GLY A 198 -7.75 -27.83 12.40
N TRP A 199 -6.57 -28.28 12.73
CA TRP A 199 -6.03 -28.27 14.08
C TRP A 199 -5.42 -26.94 14.49
N ILE A 200 -5.63 -26.55 15.76
CA ILE A 200 -4.98 -25.40 16.43
C ILE A 200 -4.59 -25.79 17.84
N LEU A 201 -3.33 -25.53 18.21
CA LEU A 201 -2.91 -25.57 19.59
C LEU A 201 -3.33 -24.26 20.28
N ASN A 202 -4.21 -24.33 21.28
CA ASN A 202 -4.64 -23.21 22.09
C ASN A 202 -4.02 -23.29 23.49
N PRO A 203 -2.89 -22.62 23.76
CA PRO A 203 -2.19 -22.70 25.05
C PRO A 203 -3.03 -22.18 26.23
N ASP A 204 -4.08 -21.39 25.96
CA ASP A 204 -4.93 -20.79 26.99
C ASP A 204 -6.01 -21.76 27.54
N ARG A 205 -6.13 -22.96 26.96
CA ARG A 205 -6.98 -24.00 27.51
C ARG A 205 -6.50 -24.45 28.90
N PRO A 206 -7.44 -24.75 29.83
CA PRO A 206 -7.08 -25.20 31.17
C PRO A 206 -6.18 -26.44 31.18
N GLY A 207 -5.31 -26.55 32.22
CA GLY A 207 -4.39 -27.68 32.42
C GLY A 207 -2.96 -27.36 31.98
N THR A 208 -2.02 -28.24 32.34
CA THR A 208 -0.58 -28.11 32.05
C THR A 208 -0.13 -28.97 30.86
N ASP A 209 -0.88 -30.02 30.52
CA ASP A 209 -0.57 -30.90 29.38
C ASP A 209 -0.96 -30.24 28.06
N LEU A 210 0.03 -29.83 27.28
CA LEU A 210 -0.18 -29.20 25.95
C LEU A 210 -0.90 -30.13 24.98
N ASN A 211 -0.78 -31.46 25.11
CA ASN A 211 -1.46 -32.39 24.22
C ASN A 211 -3.00 -32.34 24.37
N GLN A 212 -3.51 -31.89 25.51
CA GLN A 212 -4.93 -31.73 25.76
C GLN A 212 -5.47 -30.35 25.43
N LYS A 213 -4.63 -29.45 24.91
CA LYS A 213 -4.98 -28.08 24.58
C LYS A 213 -5.25 -27.85 23.08
N TRP A 214 -5.31 -28.92 22.30
CA TRP A 214 -5.65 -28.83 20.89
C TRP A 214 -7.13 -28.55 20.69
N GLU A 215 -7.45 -27.79 19.65
CA GLU A 215 -8.79 -27.50 19.16
C GLU A 215 -8.93 -28.01 17.72
N TRP A 216 -10.03 -28.70 17.42
CA TRP A 216 -10.42 -29.07 16.08
C TRP A 216 -11.46 -28.09 15.55
N TRP A 217 -11.16 -27.40 14.44
CA TRP A 217 -12.00 -26.34 13.88
C TRP A 217 -12.84 -26.81 12.69
N GLY A 218 -12.65 -28.01 12.18
CA GLY A 218 -13.48 -28.60 11.11
C GLY A 218 -14.96 -28.75 11.52
N ASN A 219 -15.81 -28.88 10.53
CA ASN A 219 -17.25 -29.08 10.73
C ASN A 219 -17.61 -30.58 10.66
N PRO A 220 -17.93 -31.25 11.77
CA PRO A 220 -18.20 -32.69 11.79
C PRO A 220 -19.52 -33.07 11.12
N THR A 221 -20.42 -32.12 10.81
CA THR A 221 -21.64 -32.39 10.04
C THR A 221 -21.39 -32.50 8.54
N ILE A 222 -20.23 -32.02 8.08
CA ILE A 222 -19.78 -32.06 6.68
C ILE A 222 -18.80 -33.23 6.51
N SER A 223 -17.76 -33.29 7.34
CA SER A 223 -16.80 -34.38 7.39
C SER A 223 -16.42 -34.73 8.81
N ALA A 224 -16.50 -36.01 9.14
CA ALA A 224 -16.12 -36.50 10.46
C ALA A 224 -14.60 -36.59 10.66
N THR A 225 -13.80 -36.53 9.60
CA THR A 225 -12.37 -36.80 9.64
C THR A 225 -11.52 -35.59 9.31
N GLU A 226 -11.88 -34.80 8.32
CA GLU A 226 -11.08 -33.69 7.83
C GLU A 226 -11.83 -32.36 7.89
N ASP A 227 -11.12 -31.24 7.85
CA ASP A 227 -11.76 -29.93 7.66
C ASP A 227 -11.97 -29.68 6.19
N TYR A 228 -13.23 -29.60 5.76
CA TYR A 228 -13.65 -29.43 4.38
C TYR A 228 -13.12 -28.13 3.73
N GLN A 229 -12.60 -27.20 4.53
CA GLN A 229 -12.08 -25.92 4.04
C GLN A 229 -10.68 -26.04 3.42
N PHE A 230 -9.98 -27.13 3.67
CA PHE A 230 -8.74 -27.43 2.95
C PHE A 230 -9.07 -27.76 1.49
N GLY A 231 -8.27 -27.26 0.57
CA GLY A 231 -8.46 -27.47 -0.88
C GLY A 231 -9.65 -26.75 -1.50
N PHE A 232 -10.60 -26.27 -0.69
CA PHE A 232 -11.95 -25.90 -1.08
C PHE A 232 -12.03 -24.56 -1.82
N TYR A 233 -12.65 -24.54 -3.02
CA TYR A 233 -12.86 -23.33 -3.80
C TYR A 233 -14.09 -22.56 -3.31
N THR A 234 -13.89 -21.59 -2.44
CA THR A 234 -14.94 -20.82 -1.75
C THR A 234 -15.56 -19.73 -2.64
N THR A 235 -16.68 -19.14 -2.17
CA THR A 235 -17.23 -17.91 -2.76
C THR A 235 -16.24 -16.75 -2.76
N LYS A 236 -15.42 -16.62 -1.71
CA LYS A 236 -14.36 -15.61 -1.64
C LYS A 236 -13.27 -15.85 -2.71
N ALA A 237 -12.83 -17.11 -2.86
CA ALA A 237 -11.88 -17.48 -3.91
C ALA A 237 -12.40 -17.13 -5.32
N SER A 238 -13.69 -17.43 -5.58
CA SER A 238 -14.37 -17.07 -6.83
C SER A 238 -14.44 -15.54 -7.03
N ASN A 239 -14.75 -14.78 -5.99
CA ASN A 239 -14.77 -13.31 -6.06
C ASN A 239 -13.38 -12.72 -6.34
N ILE A 240 -12.32 -13.27 -5.75
CA ILE A 240 -10.94 -12.86 -6.02
C ILE A 240 -10.58 -13.12 -7.49
N ASP A 241 -10.93 -14.29 -8.02
CA ASP A 241 -10.72 -14.62 -9.44
C ASP A 241 -11.46 -13.63 -10.35
N ARG A 242 -12.72 -13.28 -10.02
CA ARG A 242 -13.53 -12.30 -10.75
C ARG A 242 -12.91 -10.89 -10.70
N ILE A 243 -12.39 -10.46 -9.54
CA ILE A 243 -11.70 -9.17 -9.39
C ILE A 243 -10.46 -9.14 -10.30
N GLN A 244 -9.62 -10.17 -10.26
CA GLN A 244 -8.41 -10.22 -11.09
C GLN A 244 -8.72 -10.35 -12.58
N TYR A 245 -9.75 -11.12 -12.97
CA TYR A 245 -10.17 -11.20 -14.37
C TYR A 245 -10.63 -9.83 -14.92
N SER A 246 -11.36 -9.07 -14.11
CA SER A 246 -11.79 -7.71 -14.46
C SER A 246 -10.67 -6.66 -14.41
N ASN A 247 -9.51 -6.98 -13.81
CA ASN A 247 -8.36 -6.10 -13.66
C ASN A 247 -7.06 -6.88 -14.01
N PRO A 248 -6.78 -7.11 -15.30
CA PRO A 248 -5.78 -8.08 -15.76
C PRO A 248 -4.33 -7.72 -15.40
N TYR A 249 -4.06 -6.53 -14.91
CA TYR A 249 -2.73 -6.10 -14.42
C TYR A 249 -2.56 -6.27 -12.92
N TYR A 250 -3.63 -6.57 -12.18
CA TYR A 250 -3.62 -6.72 -10.74
C TYR A 250 -3.37 -8.17 -10.33
N LEU A 251 -2.26 -8.42 -9.65
CA LEU A 251 -1.90 -9.73 -9.09
C LEU A 251 -2.02 -9.71 -7.57
N VAL A 252 -2.82 -10.62 -7.04
CA VAL A 252 -2.94 -10.92 -5.62
C VAL A 252 -1.91 -11.98 -5.25
N VAL A 253 -1.07 -11.71 -4.26
CA VAL A 253 -0.09 -12.65 -3.70
C VAL A 253 -0.56 -13.06 -2.31
N ARG A 254 -0.73 -14.35 -2.08
CA ARG A 254 -1.23 -14.90 -0.81
C ARG A 254 -0.27 -15.90 -0.19
N SER A 255 -0.22 -15.93 1.14
CA SER A 255 0.48 -16.97 1.88
C SER A 255 -0.26 -18.30 1.80
N ALA A 256 0.49 -19.42 1.74
CA ALA A 256 -0.04 -20.79 1.72
C ALA A 256 -0.50 -21.32 3.09
N ASP A 257 -0.47 -20.48 4.11
CA ASP A 257 -0.67 -20.81 5.54
C ASP A 257 0.44 -21.70 6.14
N ASN A 258 0.47 -21.79 7.49
CA ASN A 258 1.48 -22.55 8.26
C ASN A 258 0.87 -23.80 8.91
N LYS A 259 -0.14 -24.39 8.27
CA LYS A 259 -0.94 -25.47 8.86
C LYS A 259 -0.24 -26.82 8.96
N HIS A 260 0.74 -27.06 8.11
CA HIS A 260 1.39 -28.36 8.04
C HIS A 260 2.09 -28.79 9.36
N ALA A 261 2.49 -27.83 10.22
CA ALA A 261 3.03 -28.12 11.54
C ALA A 261 1.96 -28.26 12.65
N GLU A 262 0.70 -27.93 12.39
CA GLU A 262 -0.38 -28.00 13.40
C GLU A 262 -1.10 -29.37 13.31
N THR A 263 -0.43 -30.41 13.74
CA THR A 263 -0.76 -31.82 13.50
C THR A 263 -1.87 -32.39 14.38
N GLY A 264 -2.33 -31.65 15.40
CA GLY A 264 -3.27 -32.16 16.39
C GLY A 264 -2.61 -32.97 17.52
N PRO A 265 -3.40 -33.47 18.48
CA PRO A 265 -2.89 -34.23 19.60
C PRO A 265 -2.44 -35.65 19.19
N PRO A 266 -1.66 -36.34 20.02
CA PRO A 266 -1.41 -37.79 19.87
C PRO A 266 -2.71 -38.59 19.80
N PRO A 267 -2.73 -39.74 19.12
CA PRO A 267 -3.89 -40.63 19.08
C PRO A 267 -4.49 -40.91 20.46
N ASN A 268 -5.81 -41.03 20.54
CA ASN A 268 -6.56 -41.28 21.81
C ASN A 268 -6.44 -40.17 22.89
N THR A 269 -5.94 -38.99 22.53
CA THR A 269 -5.91 -37.85 23.43
C THR A 269 -7.14 -36.97 23.20
N SER A 270 -7.79 -36.53 24.29
CA SER A 270 -8.95 -35.65 24.19
C SER A 270 -8.55 -34.25 23.73
N TYR A 271 -9.36 -33.66 22.91
CA TYR A 271 -9.18 -32.31 22.36
C TYR A 271 -10.52 -31.55 22.41
N TYR A 272 -10.48 -30.22 22.29
CA TYR A 272 -11.66 -29.38 22.25
C TYR A 272 -12.21 -29.28 20.82
N THR A 273 -13.53 -29.18 20.69
CA THR A 273 -14.20 -28.93 19.41
C THR A 273 -14.38 -27.43 19.21
N ARG A 274 -13.75 -26.89 18.14
CA ARG A 274 -13.79 -25.45 17.84
C ARG A 274 -13.44 -24.57 19.06
N ASN A 275 -14.11 -23.42 19.18
CA ASN A 275 -13.98 -22.52 20.34
C ASN A 275 -15.02 -22.85 21.43
N THR A 276 -15.34 -24.10 21.68
CA THR A 276 -16.25 -24.55 22.72
C THR A 276 -15.51 -25.22 23.87
N ASN A 277 -16.21 -25.57 24.96
CA ASN A 277 -15.66 -26.36 26.07
C ASN A 277 -15.94 -27.87 25.89
N GLU A 278 -16.60 -28.25 24.81
CA GLU A 278 -16.87 -29.64 24.49
C GLU A 278 -15.56 -30.35 24.08
N LYS A 279 -15.38 -31.57 24.57
CA LYS A 279 -14.24 -32.42 24.26
C LYS A 279 -14.63 -33.61 23.38
N SER A 280 -13.73 -34.04 22.53
CA SER A 280 -13.85 -35.23 21.68
C SER A 280 -12.54 -36.02 21.71
N ILE A 281 -12.67 -37.33 21.48
CA ILE A 281 -11.54 -38.26 21.25
C ILE A 281 -11.59 -38.91 19.86
N LEU A 282 -12.54 -38.44 19.02
CA LEU A 282 -12.70 -38.99 17.68
C LEU A 282 -11.43 -38.70 16.85
N SER A 283 -11.01 -39.72 16.10
CA SER A 283 -9.86 -39.55 15.20
C SER A 283 -10.18 -38.54 14.09
N ARG A 284 -9.27 -37.59 13.87
CA ARG A 284 -9.34 -36.61 12.79
C ARG A 284 -8.05 -36.68 11.97
N SER A 285 -8.14 -36.24 10.70
CA SER A 285 -6.98 -36.11 9.83
C SER A 285 -5.96 -35.13 10.45
N ARG A 286 -4.70 -35.46 10.29
CA ARG A 286 -3.59 -34.59 10.69
C ARG A 286 -3.30 -33.60 9.57
N ASN A 287 -2.75 -32.42 9.92
CA ASN A 287 -2.40 -31.44 8.91
C ASN A 287 -0.98 -31.65 8.33
N ASP A 288 -0.24 -32.72 8.73
CA ASP A 288 1.13 -33.01 8.29
C ASP A 288 1.21 -33.78 6.96
N GLY A 289 0.15 -33.73 6.17
CA GLY A 289 0.04 -34.33 4.85
C GLY A 289 -0.19 -33.31 3.74
N TYR A 290 -0.65 -33.83 2.63
CA TYR A 290 -1.13 -33.02 1.50
C TYR A 290 -2.53 -32.46 1.80
N ASP A 291 -2.98 -31.53 0.93
CA ASP A 291 -4.31 -30.91 1.01
C ASP A 291 -4.52 -30.07 2.28
N VAL A 292 -3.58 -29.15 2.53
CA VAL A 292 -3.64 -28.21 3.66
C VAL A 292 -3.53 -26.74 3.23
N ILE A 293 -3.88 -26.44 1.98
CA ILE A 293 -4.07 -25.07 1.47
C ILE A 293 -5.53 -24.66 1.71
N ALA A 294 -5.77 -23.57 2.40
CA ALA A 294 -7.12 -23.19 2.80
C ALA A 294 -7.69 -21.99 2.01
N ALA A 295 -8.99 -22.03 1.83
CA ALA A 295 -9.87 -20.95 1.42
C ALA A 295 -9.38 -20.10 0.23
N GLU A 296 -9.09 -18.81 0.46
CA GLU A 296 -8.79 -17.86 -0.61
C GLU A 296 -7.47 -18.14 -1.33
N ALA A 297 -6.55 -18.89 -0.68
CA ALA A 297 -5.31 -19.32 -1.32
C ALA A 297 -5.55 -20.37 -2.41
N THR A 298 -6.77 -20.94 -2.50
CA THR A 298 -7.19 -21.84 -3.56
C THR A 298 -7.71 -21.14 -4.82
N ALA A 299 -7.83 -19.81 -4.82
CA ALA A 299 -8.20 -19.05 -6.02
C ALA A 299 -7.22 -19.30 -7.17
N LYS A 300 -7.72 -19.37 -8.41
CA LYS A 300 -6.93 -19.76 -9.60
C LYS A 300 -5.88 -18.72 -9.97
N ASN A 301 -6.30 -17.44 -9.90
CA ASN A 301 -5.50 -16.33 -10.43
C ASN A 301 -4.52 -15.76 -9.40
N VAL A 302 -4.64 -16.11 -8.12
CA VAL A 302 -3.70 -15.65 -7.08
C VAL A 302 -2.36 -16.39 -7.24
N LEU A 303 -1.29 -15.72 -6.82
CA LEU A 303 0.00 -16.33 -6.62
C LEU A 303 0.11 -16.79 -5.16
N THR A 304 -0.11 -18.07 -4.91
CA THR A 304 -0.02 -18.66 -3.55
C THR A 304 1.41 -19.02 -3.25
N VAL A 305 1.94 -18.49 -2.15
CA VAL A 305 3.35 -18.58 -1.78
C VAL A 305 3.54 -19.46 -0.56
N GLY A 306 4.25 -20.55 -0.72
CA GLY A 306 4.78 -21.40 0.35
C GLY A 306 6.10 -20.87 0.89
N ALA A 307 6.61 -21.48 1.97
CA ALA A 307 7.82 -21.06 2.62
C ALA A 307 8.98 -22.06 2.39
N ALA A 308 10.13 -21.52 1.99
CA ALA A 308 11.40 -22.24 1.98
C ALA A 308 12.21 -21.96 3.24
N ASP A 309 12.98 -22.95 3.68
CA ASP A 309 13.90 -22.91 4.81
C ASP A 309 15.34 -23.15 4.35
N VAL A 310 16.29 -22.65 5.12
CA VAL A 310 17.74 -22.83 4.87
C VAL A 310 18.38 -23.46 6.10
N ALA A 311 18.81 -24.72 5.97
CA ALA A 311 19.58 -25.36 7.02
C ALA A 311 21.01 -24.82 7.06
N ASP A 312 21.50 -24.45 8.26
CA ASP A 312 22.89 -24.13 8.58
C ASP A 312 23.56 -22.95 7.83
N GLY A 313 23.02 -21.72 8.02
CA GLY A 313 23.73 -20.47 7.70
C GLY A 313 23.72 -20.08 6.23
N PHE A 314 23.54 -18.79 6.01
CA PHE A 314 23.34 -18.14 4.71
C PHE A 314 24.49 -18.29 3.67
N GLU A 315 25.62 -18.89 4.01
CA GLU A 315 26.81 -18.89 3.15
C GLU A 315 26.94 -20.09 2.22
N GLN A 316 26.17 -21.14 2.44
CA GLN A 316 26.18 -22.31 1.57
C GLN A 316 24.77 -22.66 1.07
N ALA A 317 24.43 -22.18 -0.12
CA ALA A 317 23.16 -22.47 -0.84
C ALA A 317 22.88 -23.98 -1.10
N LYS A 318 23.51 -24.88 -0.38
CA LYS A 318 23.46 -26.32 -0.64
C LYS A 318 22.31 -27.09 0.06
N ARG A 319 21.53 -26.44 0.94
CA ARG A 319 20.42 -27.09 1.63
C ARG A 319 19.20 -26.16 1.83
N ILE A 320 18.56 -25.83 0.71
CA ILE A 320 17.23 -25.21 0.75
C ILE A 320 16.21 -26.33 0.81
N SER A 321 15.24 -26.24 1.69
CA SER A 321 14.12 -27.18 1.82
C SER A 321 12.79 -26.44 1.95
N VAL A 322 11.69 -27.14 1.70
CA VAL A 322 10.34 -26.61 2.04
C VAL A 322 10.23 -26.58 3.57
N SER A 323 9.79 -25.44 4.12
CA SER A 323 9.62 -25.28 5.57
C SER A 323 8.59 -26.28 6.10
N ALA A 324 8.87 -26.87 7.25
CA ALA A 324 8.02 -27.90 7.85
C ALA A 324 6.58 -27.46 8.16
N TYR A 325 6.36 -26.15 8.27
CA TYR A 325 5.04 -25.57 8.54
C TYR A 325 4.28 -25.14 7.27
N SER A 326 4.95 -25.04 6.12
CA SER A 326 4.35 -24.55 4.87
C SER A 326 3.21 -25.46 4.42
N GLY A 327 2.06 -24.87 4.07
CA GLY A 327 0.92 -25.59 3.53
C GLY A 327 1.25 -26.26 2.18
N TRP A 328 0.77 -27.50 1.97
CA TRP A 328 0.92 -28.26 0.74
C TRP A 328 -0.44 -28.48 0.09
N GLY A 329 -0.47 -28.44 -1.26
CA GLY A 329 -1.63 -28.84 -2.04
C GLY A 329 -1.83 -30.37 -2.08
N PRO A 330 -2.65 -30.83 -3.01
CA PRO A 330 -3.40 -30.12 -4.04
C PRO A 330 -4.53 -29.24 -3.47
N THR A 331 -5.18 -28.45 -4.35
CA THR A 331 -6.57 -28.05 -4.07
C THR A 331 -7.53 -29.22 -4.31
N ASP A 332 -8.78 -29.12 -3.83
CA ASP A 332 -9.80 -30.16 -4.06
C ASP A 332 -9.92 -30.53 -5.53
N ASP A 333 -9.99 -29.57 -6.41
CA ASP A 333 -10.09 -29.79 -7.85
C ASP A 333 -8.76 -30.23 -8.49
N GLY A 334 -7.69 -30.36 -7.71
CA GLY A 334 -6.40 -30.93 -8.10
C GLY A 334 -5.40 -29.98 -8.70
N ARG A 335 -5.62 -28.64 -8.59
CA ARG A 335 -4.64 -27.63 -9.05
C ARG A 335 -3.38 -27.64 -8.20
N ILE A 336 -2.30 -27.18 -8.82
CA ILE A 336 -1.00 -27.02 -8.17
C ILE A 336 -1.06 -25.80 -7.25
N LYS A 337 -0.91 -26.01 -5.95
CA LYS A 337 -0.68 -25.02 -4.92
C LYS A 337 0.31 -25.60 -3.87
N PRO A 338 1.17 -24.76 -3.24
CA PRO A 338 1.42 -23.36 -3.58
C PRO A 338 1.90 -23.23 -5.03
N ASP A 339 1.80 -22.03 -5.62
CA ASP A 339 2.35 -21.78 -6.97
C ASP A 339 3.88 -21.78 -6.93
N LEU A 340 4.48 -21.11 -5.93
CA LEU A 340 5.94 -21.07 -5.74
C LEU A 340 6.29 -20.87 -4.25
N LEU A 341 7.59 -20.92 -3.96
CA LEU A 341 8.13 -20.62 -2.65
C LEU A 341 8.78 -19.24 -2.61
N GLY A 342 8.55 -18.55 -1.50
CA GLY A 342 9.40 -17.48 -1.01
C GLY A 342 10.20 -17.94 0.19
N VAL A 343 11.11 -17.13 0.71
CA VAL A 343 11.85 -17.49 1.91
C VAL A 343 11.07 -17.15 3.16
N GLY A 344 10.83 -18.14 4.00
CA GLY A 344 10.00 -18.07 5.21
C GLY A 344 10.74 -18.29 6.53
N VAL A 345 12.07 -18.28 6.54
CA VAL A 345 12.93 -18.41 7.74
C VAL A 345 13.05 -17.09 8.50
N PRO A 346 13.57 -17.05 9.75
CA PRO A 346 13.58 -15.83 10.55
C PRO A 346 14.10 -14.60 9.79
N ILE A 347 13.25 -13.60 9.56
CA ILE A 347 13.60 -12.28 9.01
C ILE A 347 13.56 -11.20 10.06
N LEU A 348 14.59 -10.42 10.06
CA LEU A 348 14.64 -9.17 10.76
C LEU A 348 13.88 -8.11 9.96
N SER A 349 12.83 -7.54 10.55
CA SER A 349 12.09 -6.43 9.99
C SER A 349 11.59 -5.49 11.09
N THR A 350 10.80 -4.48 10.70
CA THR A 350 10.26 -3.47 11.61
C THR A 350 9.18 -4.03 12.54
N LEU A 351 9.10 -3.53 13.79
CA LEU A 351 8.06 -3.86 14.75
C LEU A 351 7.28 -2.61 15.18
N SER A 352 6.07 -2.80 15.68
CA SER A 352 5.19 -1.73 16.15
C SER A 352 5.50 -1.24 17.56
N SER A 353 6.37 -1.95 18.29
CA SER A 353 6.72 -1.62 19.68
C SER A 353 7.56 -0.33 19.82
N GLY A 354 8.00 0.28 18.72
CA GLY A 354 8.70 1.57 18.72
C GLY A 354 9.14 2.01 17.33
N THR A 355 9.38 3.31 17.16
CA THR A 355 9.76 3.92 15.87
C THR A 355 11.11 3.43 15.31
N ALA A 356 11.88 2.69 16.07
CA ALA A 356 13.15 2.08 15.70
C ALA A 356 13.23 0.62 16.17
N ALA A 357 12.10 -0.02 16.42
CA ALA A 357 12.03 -1.40 16.90
C ALA A 357 12.15 -2.39 15.74
N TYR A 358 12.94 -3.44 15.93
CA TYR A 358 13.12 -4.52 14.98
C TYR A 358 12.98 -5.87 15.68
N GLY A 359 12.48 -6.85 14.97
CA GLY A 359 12.39 -8.22 15.44
C GLY A 359 12.37 -9.23 14.30
N SER A 360 12.67 -10.47 14.63
CA SER A 360 12.67 -11.57 13.68
C SER A 360 11.42 -12.41 13.86
N LEU A 361 10.71 -12.63 12.77
CA LEU A 361 9.51 -13.45 12.74
C LEU A 361 9.65 -14.57 11.69
N MET A 362 8.75 -15.59 11.60
CA MET A 362 8.80 -16.70 10.63
C MET A 362 7.42 -17.17 10.16
N GLY A 363 7.29 -17.61 8.90
CA GLY A 363 6.04 -18.12 8.31
C GLY A 363 5.89 -17.86 6.82
N THR A 364 4.84 -18.38 6.20
CA THR A 364 4.50 -18.14 4.80
C THR A 364 4.09 -16.68 4.53
N SER A 365 3.72 -15.94 5.57
CA SER A 365 3.35 -14.52 5.47
C SER A 365 4.50 -13.67 4.95
N MET A 366 5.73 -13.86 5.49
CA MET A 366 6.87 -13.11 5.00
C MET A 366 7.42 -13.67 3.71
N ALA A 367 7.30 -14.97 3.48
CA ALA A 367 7.55 -15.54 2.18
C ALA A 367 6.69 -14.83 1.12
N SER A 368 5.41 -14.61 1.38
CA SER A 368 4.54 -13.85 0.48
C SER A 368 4.98 -12.39 0.32
N ALA A 369 5.35 -11.71 1.41
CA ALA A 369 5.85 -10.33 1.36
C ALA A 369 7.21 -10.23 0.64
N ASN A 370 8.12 -11.19 0.86
CA ASN A 370 9.37 -11.31 0.12
C ASN A 370 9.10 -11.42 -1.39
N VAL A 371 8.18 -12.30 -1.80
CA VAL A 371 7.80 -12.45 -3.20
C VAL A 371 7.14 -11.18 -3.72
N THR A 372 6.13 -10.63 -3.05
CA THR A 372 5.37 -9.45 -3.50
C THR A 372 6.28 -8.24 -3.75
N GLY A 373 7.16 -7.93 -2.80
CA GLY A 373 8.11 -6.82 -2.96
C GLY A 373 9.11 -7.06 -4.09
N SER A 374 9.56 -8.31 -4.28
CA SER A 374 10.44 -8.72 -5.38
C SER A 374 9.77 -8.57 -6.75
N LEU A 375 8.50 -8.97 -6.86
CA LEU A 375 7.71 -8.81 -8.09
C LEU A 375 7.54 -7.36 -8.53
N LEU A 376 7.46 -6.43 -7.58
CA LEU A 376 7.39 -5.00 -7.90
C LEU A 376 8.63 -4.51 -8.64
N LEU A 377 9.81 -5.07 -8.34
CA LEU A 377 11.04 -4.75 -9.07
C LEU A 377 11.01 -5.24 -10.51
N LEU A 378 10.36 -6.37 -10.81
CA LEU A 378 10.17 -6.81 -12.20
C LEU A 378 9.21 -5.89 -12.96
N GLN A 379 8.16 -5.37 -12.32
CA GLN A 379 7.29 -4.35 -12.91
C GLN A 379 8.05 -3.04 -13.13
N GLU A 380 8.93 -2.64 -12.19
CA GLU A 380 9.83 -1.51 -12.38
C GLU A 380 10.74 -1.73 -13.61
N LEU A 381 11.37 -2.90 -13.71
CA LEU A 381 12.24 -3.23 -14.84
C LEU A 381 11.49 -3.20 -16.18
N TYR A 382 10.33 -3.84 -16.24
CA TYR A 382 9.50 -3.89 -17.46
C TYR A 382 9.09 -2.49 -17.94
N SER A 383 8.64 -1.64 -17.01
CA SER A 383 8.23 -0.26 -17.30
C SER A 383 9.36 0.64 -17.81
N ARG A 384 10.63 0.23 -17.65
CA ARG A 384 11.79 0.94 -18.21
C ARG A 384 12.01 0.65 -19.71
N PHE A 385 11.62 -0.56 -20.15
CA PHE A 385 11.73 -0.97 -21.57
C PHE A 385 10.45 -0.71 -22.36
N GLN A 386 9.31 -0.71 -21.69
CA GLN A 386 8.00 -0.45 -22.26
C GLN A 386 7.39 0.78 -21.53
N PRO A 387 7.72 2.00 -21.95
CA PRO A 387 7.23 3.22 -21.30
C PRO A 387 5.71 3.22 -21.19
N ASP A 388 5.22 3.53 -19.99
CA ASP A 388 3.78 3.59 -19.63
C ASP A 388 3.02 2.26 -19.69
N GLN A 389 3.72 1.13 -19.78
CA GLN A 389 3.14 -0.21 -19.74
C GLN A 389 3.66 -1.00 -18.53
N PHE A 390 2.81 -1.89 -18.05
CA PHE A 390 3.12 -2.88 -17.03
C PHE A 390 2.80 -4.27 -17.57
N MET A 391 3.45 -5.29 -17.02
CA MET A 391 3.08 -6.68 -17.31
C MET A 391 1.69 -6.99 -16.76
N ARG A 392 0.90 -7.76 -17.53
CA ARG A 392 -0.31 -8.39 -17.01
C ARG A 392 0.03 -9.30 -15.81
N ALA A 393 -0.92 -9.54 -14.92
CA ALA A 393 -0.77 -10.50 -13.82
C ALA A 393 -0.38 -11.89 -14.33
N ALA A 394 -0.98 -12.34 -15.43
CA ALA A 394 -0.64 -13.60 -16.10
C ALA A 394 0.81 -13.62 -16.62
N THR A 395 1.31 -12.51 -17.17
CA THR A 395 2.71 -12.38 -17.65
C THR A 395 3.69 -12.50 -16.51
N LEU A 396 3.42 -11.78 -15.42
CA LEU A 396 4.28 -11.81 -14.24
C LEU A 396 4.30 -13.19 -13.58
N ARG A 397 3.13 -13.86 -13.49
CA ARG A 397 3.04 -15.26 -13.03
C ARG A 397 3.80 -16.19 -13.97
N ALA A 398 3.54 -16.16 -15.29
CA ALA A 398 4.25 -16.98 -16.26
C ALA A 398 5.77 -16.83 -16.10
N LEU A 399 6.27 -15.61 -16.01
CA LEU A 399 7.69 -15.30 -15.90
C LEU A 399 8.32 -15.93 -14.66
N VAL A 400 7.74 -15.69 -13.45
CA VAL A 400 8.36 -16.16 -12.21
C VAL A 400 8.20 -17.67 -12.00
N LEU A 401 7.13 -18.28 -12.53
CA LEU A 401 6.95 -19.73 -12.48
C LEU A 401 7.83 -20.45 -13.49
N HIS A 402 8.07 -19.84 -14.66
CA HIS A 402 8.99 -20.31 -15.67
C HIS A 402 10.45 -20.36 -15.18
N THR A 403 10.86 -19.35 -14.41
CA THR A 403 12.26 -19.17 -13.95
C THR A 403 12.51 -19.63 -12.52
N ALA A 404 11.51 -20.18 -11.83
CA ALA A 404 11.64 -20.65 -10.47
C ALA A 404 12.69 -21.75 -10.31
N THR A 405 13.56 -21.63 -9.30
CA THR A 405 14.59 -22.64 -9.01
C THR A 405 13.99 -23.79 -8.21
N LYS A 406 14.07 -25.01 -8.75
CA LYS A 406 13.63 -26.19 -8.05
C LYS A 406 14.53 -26.54 -6.87
N ILE A 407 13.90 -26.81 -5.72
CA ILE A 407 14.59 -27.40 -4.56
C ILE A 407 14.72 -28.91 -4.85
N LYS A 408 15.91 -29.32 -5.23
CA LYS A 408 16.15 -30.71 -5.67
C LYS A 408 16.40 -31.66 -4.47
N PRO A 409 15.75 -32.80 -4.43
CA PRO A 409 16.12 -33.89 -3.51
C PRO A 409 17.43 -34.59 -3.95
N SER A 410 17.81 -34.51 -5.24
CA SER A 410 19.05 -35.09 -5.77
C SER A 410 19.59 -34.29 -6.99
N ALA A 411 20.91 -34.45 -7.24
CA ALA A 411 21.69 -33.65 -8.20
C ALA A 411 21.49 -34.02 -9.70
N THR A 412 20.52 -34.83 -10.10
CA THR A 412 20.50 -35.52 -11.40
C THR A 412 19.50 -34.98 -12.43
N GLN A 413 18.75 -33.93 -12.17
CA GLN A 413 17.80 -33.37 -13.17
C GLN A 413 18.01 -31.87 -13.36
N ASP A 414 18.17 -31.41 -14.62
CA ASP A 414 18.40 -29.99 -14.94
C ASP A 414 17.15 -29.13 -14.77
N ILE A 415 15.98 -29.59 -15.20
CA ILE A 415 14.68 -28.97 -14.86
C ILE A 415 13.80 -30.05 -14.26
N ALA A 416 13.53 -29.93 -12.96
CA ALA A 416 12.58 -30.82 -12.28
C ALA A 416 11.14 -30.33 -12.51
N PRO A 417 10.16 -31.25 -12.63
CA PRO A 417 8.76 -30.94 -12.75
C PRO A 417 8.20 -30.27 -11.48
N PRO A 418 7.01 -29.63 -11.54
CA PRO A 418 6.33 -29.13 -10.35
C PRO A 418 5.91 -30.25 -9.39
N ASP A 419 5.61 -29.89 -8.14
CA ASP A 419 4.98 -30.78 -7.16
C ASP A 419 4.04 -29.99 -6.21
N TYR A 420 3.26 -30.68 -5.40
CA TYR A 420 2.31 -30.04 -4.47
C TYR A 420 2.94 -29.47 -3.17
N LYS A 421 4.26 -29.58 -2.96
CA LYS A 421 4.97 -29.05 -1.79
C LYS A 421 5.62 -27.72 -2.08
N GLN A 422 6.30 -27.60 -3.22
CA GLN A 422 7.06 -26.42 -3.62
C GLN A 422 6.44 -25.68 -4.83
N GLY A 423 5.37 -26.23 -5.42
CA GLY A 423 4.82 -25.72 -6.68
C GLY A 423 5.88 -25.76 -7.79
N TRP A 424 6.10 -24.63 -8.43
CA TRP A 424 7.10 -24.48 -9.51
C TRP A 424 8.53 -24.26 -8.99
N GLY A 425 8.73 -24.06 -7.68
CA GLY A 425 10.04 -23.91 -7.04
C GLY A 425 10.21 -22.61 -6.26
N LEU A 426 11.44 -22.30 -5.86
CA LEU A 426 11.79 -21.05 -5.18
C LEU A 426 11.88 -19.89 -6.20
N LEU A 427 11.35 -18.71 -5.85
CA LEU A 427 11.49 -17.49 -6.66
C LEU A 427 12.96 -17.23 -7.00
N ASN A 428 13.24 -17.01 -8.30
CA ASN A 428 14.53 -16.59 -8.80
C ASN A 428 14.39 -15.29 -9.61
N LEU A 429 14.58 -14.18 -8.92
CA LEU A 429 14.36 -12.87 -9.52
C LEU A 429 15.44 -12.50 -10.53
N SER A 430 16.67 -13.03 -10.38
CA SER A 430 17.76 -12.81 -11.33
C SER A 430 17.44 -13.42 -12.70
N ASP A 431 17.00 -14.69 -12.72
CA ASP A 431 16.65 -15.35 -13.99
C ASP A 431 15.41 -14.72 -14.63
N ALA A 432 14.42 -14.32 -13.82
CA ALA A 432 13.25 -13.58 -14.32
C ALA A 432 13.67 -12.25 -14.98
N ALA A 433 14.59 -11.52 -14.36
CA ALA A 433 15.14 -10.29 -14.96
C ALA A 433 15.92 -10.56 -16.24
N GLN A 434 16.69 -11.68 -16.33
CA GLN A 434 17.40 -12.05 -17.55
C GLN A 434 16.44 -12.31 -18.72
N VAL A 435 15.30 -12.95 -18.47
CA VAL A 435 14.25 -13.13 -19.50
C VAL A 435 13.73 -11.78 -20.00
N LEU A 436 13.52 -10.80 -19.12
CA LEU A 436 13.07 -9.46 -19.50
C LEU A 436 14.15 -8.67 -20.26
N LEU A 437 15.40 -8.79 -19.85
CA LEU A 437 16.53 -8.14 -20.52
C LEU A 437 16.76 -8.71 -21.90
N ASN A 438 16.72 -10.03 -22.03
CA ASN A 438 16.86 -10.79 -23.27
C ASN A 438 18.01 -10.30 -24.17
N ASP A 439 19.15 -9.95 -23.57
CA ASP A 439 20.26 -9.29 -24.25
C ASP A 439 20.92 -10.15 -25.38
N ASN A 440 20.60 -11.44 -25.41
CA ASN A 440 21.19 -12.38 -26.39
C ASN A 440 20.13 -13.13 -27.23
N GLY A 441 18.88 -12.76 -27.16
CA GLY A 441 17.78 -13.41 -27.88
C GLY A 441 17.49 -14.86 -27.44
N ALA A 442 17.98 -15.27 -26.24
CA ALA A 442 17.75 -16.61 -25.70
C ALA A 442 16.33 -16.87 -25.21
N HIS A 443 15.52 -15.83 -25.16
CA HIS A 443 14.18 -15.87 -24.58
C HIS A 443 13.15 -15.19 -25.48
N ALA A 444 11.88 -15.55 -25.30
CA ALA A 444 10.73 -14.82 -25.83
C ALA A 444 9.69 -14.63 -24.74
N LEU A 445 9.12 -13.43 -24.66
CA LEU A 445 7.99 -13.11 -23.79
C LEU A 445 6.97 -12.33 -24.62
N GLN A 446 5.71 -12.81 -24.63
CA GLN A 446 4.65 -12.18 -25.40
C GLN A 446 3.32 -12.21 -24.64
N GLU A 447 2.53 -11.17 -24.78
CA GLU A 447 1.14 -11.08 -24.35
C GLU A 447 0.22 -11.19 -25.56
N LEU A 448 -0.57 -12.25 -25.62
CA LEU A 448 -1.39 -12.64 -26.76
C LEU A 448 -2.86 -12.77 -26.37
N THR A 449 -3.71 -13.05 -27.35
CA THR A 449 -5.13 -13.36 -27.12
C THR A 449 -5.55 -14.49 -28.03
N LEU A 450 -6.00 -15.59 -27.44
CA LEU A 450 -6.61 -16.71 -28.17
C LEU A 450 -8.11 -16.44 -28.33
N ARG A 451 -8.60 -16.47 -29.56
CA ARG A 451 -10.03 -16.35 -29.87
C ARG A 451 -10.68 -17.72 -29.90
N GLN A 452 -12.00 -17.74 -29.82
CA GLN A 452 -12.80 -18.98 -30.06
C GLN A 452 -12.38 -19.63 -31.39
N ASP A 453 -12.15 -20.95 -31.35
CA ASP A 453 -11.67 -21.79 -32.47
C ASP A 453 -10.32 -21.37 -33.06
N GLY A 454 -9.60 -20.48 -32.35
CA GLY A 454 -8.28 -19.97 -32.76
C GLY A 454 -7.14 -20.90 -32.34
N VAL A 455 -6.05 -20.85 -33.11
CA VAL A 455 -4.78 -21.49 -32.78
C VAL A 455 -3.64 -20.49 -33.00
N HIS A 456 -2.80 -20.33 -32.00
CA HIS A 456 -1.51 -19.64 -32.17
C HIS A 456 -0.41 -20.65 -32.46
N THR A 457 0.31 -20.46 -33.54
CA THR A 457 1.46 -21.30 -33.91
C THR A 457 2.64 -20.41 -34.25
N PHE A 458 3.80 -20.68 -33.68
CA PHE A 458 5.03 -19.99 -34.01
C PHE A 458 6.23 -20.93 -33.89
N GLN A 459 7.24 -20.68 -34.75
CA GLN A 459 8.45 -21.49 -34.79
C GLN A 459 9.54 -20.87 -33.94
N VAL A 460 10.29 -21.72 -33.25
CA VAL A 460 11.45 -21.35 -32.43
C VAL A 460 12.63 -22.26 -32.79
N VAL A 461 13.82 -21.70 -32.78
CA VAL A 461 15.07 -22.47 -33.04
C VAL A 461 15.72 -22.72 -31.68
N ALA A 462 15.98 -23.99 -31.34
CA ALA A 462 16.62 -24.36 -30.09
C ALA A 462 18.11 -24.08 -30.06
N HIS A 463 18.63 -23.69 -28.90
CA HIS A 463 20.08 -23.58 -28.64
C HIS A 463 20.77 -24.97 -28.64
N GLY A 464 20.14 -25.93 -27.97
CA GLY A 464 20.55 -27.33 -27.92
C GLY A 464 21.46 -27.73 -26.76
N ASN A 465 22.11 -26.79 -26.09
CA ASN A 465 22.99 -27.05 -24.95
C ASN A 465 22.29 -26.74 -23.61
N GLU A 466 21.04 -26.43 -23.66
CA GLU A 466 20.15 -26.13 -22.51
C GLU A 466 18.73 -26.56 -22.87
N PRO A 467 17.87 -26.87 -21.90
CA PRO A 467 16.49 -27.24 -22.17
C PRO A 467 15.70 -26.16 -22.93
N LEU A 468 14.86 -26.59 -23.86
CA LEU A 468 13.86 -25.73 -24.49
C LEU A 468 12.57 -25.77 -23.63
N VAL A 469 12.21 -24.63 -23.06
CA VAL A 469 11.07 -24.49 -22.13
C VAL A 469 10.07 -23.50 -22.72
N ALA A 470 8.81 -23.86 -22.75
CA ALA A 470 7.71 -22.95 -23.05
C ALA A 470 6.69 -22.99 -21.90
N THR A 471 6.25 -21.83 -21.44
CA THR A 471 5.25 -21.68 -20.37
C THR A 471 4.18 -20.71 -20.81
N ILE A 472 2.89 -21.11 -20.75
CA ILE A 472 1.77 -20.18 -20.87
C ILE A 472 1.08 -19.99 -19.52
N CYS A 473 0.51 -18.81 -19.31
CA CYS A 473 -0.34 -18.53 -18.15
C CYS A 473 -1.44 -17.54 -18.57
N TRP A 474 -2.61 -17.68 -17.95
CA TRP A 474 -3.73 -16.77 -18.19
C TRP A 474 -4.48 -16.47 -16.91
N THR A 475 -5.12 -15.29 -16.89
CA THR A 475 -6.08 -14.95 -15.85
C THR A 475 -7.42 -15.55 -16.28
N ASP A 476 -7.82 -16.63 -15.63
CA ASP A 476 -9.01 -17.41 -15.99
C ASP A 476 -10.28 -16.77 -15.39
N PRO A 477 -11.43 -16.77 -16.08
CA PRO A 477 -12.70 -16.33 -15.51
C PRO A 477 -13.05 -17.06 -14.21
N GLU A 478 -13.82 -16.43 -13.34
CA GLU A 478 -14.27 -17.06 -12.10
C GLU A 478 -15.13 -18.32 -12.39
N ALA A 479 -14.88 -19.38 -11.64
CA ALA A 479 -15.75 -20.56 -11.61
C ALA A 479 -16.85 -20.42 -10.55
N ALA A 480 -17.89 -21.26 -10.66
CA ALA A 480 -18.87 -21.40 -9.60
C ALA A 480 -18.19 -21.94 -8.32
N PRO A 481 -18.45 -21.34 -7.14
CA PRO A 481 -17.95 -21.86 -5.87
C PRO A 481 -18.38 -23.31 -5.67
N THR A 482 -17.56 -24.08 -4.97
CA THR A 482 -17.95 -25.43 -4.56
C THR A 482 -19.09 -25.33 -3.52
N SER A 483 -20.14 -26.13 -3.67
CA SER A 483 -21.23 -26.16 -2.69
C SER A 483 -20.77 -26.84 -1.40
N VAL A 484 -21.15 -26.26 -0.24
CA VAL A 484 -20.81 -26.85 1.05
C VAL A 484 -21.69 -28.10 1.32
N GLY A 485 -21.05 -29.21 1.67
CA GLY A 485 -21.74 -30.46 2.01
C GLY A 485 -20.83 -31.67 1.86
N ALA A 486 -21.11 -32.76 2.55
CA ALA A 486 -20.28 -33.96 2.64
C ALA A 486 -19.88 -34.56 1.27
N ARG A 487 -20.78 -34.50 0.29
CA ARG A 487 -20.55 -35.03 -1.07
C ARG A 487 -19.57 -34.21 -1.91
N PHE A 488 -19.22 -33.00 -1.43
CA PHE A 488 -18.34 -32.09 -2.17
C PHE A 488 -16.96 -31.96 -1.54
N VAL A 489 -16.73 -32.61 -0.40
CA VAL A 489 -15.41 -32.69 0.24
C VAL A 489 -14.47 -33.42 -0.72
N ASN A 490 -13.31 -32.82 -0.96
CA ASN A 490 -12.31 -33.32 -1.94
C ASN A 490 -12.86 -33.48 -3.37
N SER A 491 -13.77 -32.60 -3.80
CA SER A 491 -14.39 -32.68 -5.13
C SER A 491 -13.36 -32.42 -6.23
N ARG A 492 -13.08 -33.42 -7.06
CA ARG A 492 -12.13 -33.36 -8.18
C ARG A 492 -12.70 -32.67 -9.44
N VAL A 493 -13.86 -32.03 -9.35
CA VAL A 493 -14.44 -31.26 -10.47
C VAL A 493 -13.57 -30.03 -10.76
N PRO A 494 -12.99 -29.92 -11.96
CA PRO A 494 -12.11 -28.80 -12.29
C PRO A 494 -12.81 -27.47 -12.14
N LYS A 495 -12.05 -26.46 -11.64
CA LYS A 495 -12.49 -25.07 -11.56
C LYS A 495 -11.94 -24.22 -12.72
N LEU A 496 -11.14 -24.79 -13.59
CA LEU A 496 -10.71 -24.15 -14.83
C LEU A 496 -11.93 -23.88 -15.71
N VAL A 497 -12.04 -22.67 -16.25
CA VAL A 497 -13.18 -22.23 -17.09
C VAL A 497 -12.76 -22.22 -18.56
N ASN A 498 -11.67 -21.56 -18.89
CA ASN A 498 -11.09 -21.54 -20.23
C ASN A 498 -9.85 -22.46 -20.24
N ASP A 499 -10.00 -23.61 -20.89
CA ASP A 499 -8.97 -24.67 -20.94
C ASP A 499 -8.07 -24.46 -22.18
N LEU A 500 -6.92 -23.77 -21.97
CA LEU A 500 -5.92 -23.55 -23.01
C LEU A 500 -4.89 -24.69 -23.01
N ASP A 501 -4.44 -25.06 -24.19
CA ASP A 501 -3.48 -26.14 -24.43
C ASP A 501 -2.16 -25.60 -25.00
N LEU A 502 -1.05 -25.90 -24.33
CA LEU A 502 0.29 -25.70 -24.86
C LEU A 502 0.88 -27.02 -25.34
N ARG A 503 1.35 -27.04 -26.57
CA ARG A 503 2.08 -28.21 -27.13
C ARG A 503 3.36 -27.72 -27.83
N LEU A 504 4.42 -28.52 -27.72
CA LEU A 504 5.66 -28.32 -28.43
C LEU A 504 5.88 -29.46 -29.39
N LEU A 505 6.03 -29.17 -30.69
CA LEU A 505 6.07 -30.15 -31.76
C LEU A 505 7.46 -30.19 -32.38
N ASP A 506 7.97 -31.42 -32.60
CA ASP A 506 9.17 -31.76 -33.38
C ASP A 506 8.80 -32.67 -34.53
N GLY A 507 8.45 -32.11 -35.66
CA GLY A 507 7.81 -32.87 -36.74
C GLY A 507 6.48 -33.50 -36.34
N ALA A 508 6.41 -34.80 -36.28
CA ALA A 508 5.22 -35.56 -35.87
C ALA A 508 5.15 -35.80 -34.35
N GLU A 509 6.24 -35.63 -33.64
CA GLU A 509 6.31 -35.83 -32.20
C GLU A 509 5.71 -34.59 -31.48
N THR A 510 4.95 -34.85 -30.43
CA THR A 510 4.29 -33.82 -29.62
C THR A 510 4.64 -34.01 -28.15
N THR A 511 5.20 -32.99 -27.54
CA THR A 511 5.45 -32.94 -26.10
C THR A 511 4.33 -32.16 -25.43
N ALA A 512 3.73 -32.74 -24.40
CA ALA A 512 2.62 -32.20 -23.61
C ALA A 512 3.18 -31.54 -22.31
N PRO A 513 2.37 -30.69 -21.64
CA PRO A 513 2.76 -30.02 -20.41
C PRO A 513 2.85 -30.98 -19.21
N TRP A 514 3.45 -30.48 -18.12
CA TRP A 514 3.45 -31.19 -16.84
C TRP A 514 2.05 -31.29 -16.26
N VAL A 515 1.73 -32.46 -15.71
CA VAL A 515 0.50 -32.74 -14.95
C VAL A 515 0.81 -33.53 -13.67
N LEU A 516 0.06 -33.25 -12.62
CA LEU A 516 0.12 -33.95 -11.35
C LEU A 516 -1.13 -34.77 -11.11
N ASN A 517 -0.98 -35.88 -10.38
CA ASN A 517 -2.10 -36.74 -10.01
C ASN A 517 -2.61 -36.35 -8.60
N PRO A 518 -3.77 -35.70 -8.47
CA PRO A 518 -4.27 -35.25 -7.17
C PRO A 518 -4.72 -36.40 -6.25
N ASN A 519 -4.90 -37.60 -6.79
CA ASN A 519 -5.21 -38.79 -5.99
C ASN A 519 -3.94 -39.52 -5.50
N ARG A 520 -2.79 -39.13 -6.01
CA ARG A 520 -1.45 -39.58 -5.61
C ARG A 520 -0.48 -38.38 -5.54
N PRO A 521 -0.72 -37.46 -4.61
CA PRO A 521 -0.01 -36.18 -4.58
C PRO A 521 1.49 -36.30 -4.30
N GLU A 522 1.93 -37.44 -3.79
CA GLU A 522 3.34 -37.79 -3.54
C GLU A 522 4.11 -38.18 -4.82
N GLN A 523 3.42 -38.50 -5.89
CA GLN A 523 4.04 -38.92 -7.15
C GLN A 523 4.63 -37.72 -7.90
N ALA A 524 5.74 -37.96 -8.59
CA ALA A 524 6.31 -36.99 -9.50
C ALA A 524 5.33 -36.66 -10.64
N ALA A 525 5.38 -35.43 -11.13
CA ALA A 525 4.61 -35.04 -12.29
C ALA A 525 4.99 -35.86 -13.52
N THR A 526 4.03 -36.08 -14.38
CA THR A 526 4.16 -36.66 -15.70
C THR A 526 3.81 -35.64 -16.77
N THR A 527 4.03 -35.98 -18.04
CA THR A 527 3.52 -35.17 -19.14
C THR A 527 2.13 -35.64 -19.56
N GLY A 528 1.22 -34.72 -19.83
CA GLY A 528 -0.15 -35.05 -20.17
C GLY A 528 -1.00 -33.83 -20.49
N ASP A 529 -2.30 -34.07 -20.56
CA ASP A 529 -3.29 -33.02 -20.76
C ASP A 529 -3.66 -32.35 -19.42
N ASN A 530 -3.35 -31.06 -19.25
CA ASN A 530 -3.65 -30.33 -18.04
C ASN A 530 -5.01 -29.62 -18.18
N ILE A 531 -6.01 -30.14 -17.51
CA ILE A 531 -7.38 -29.61 -17.52
C ILE A 531 -7.73 -28.85 -16.22
N ARG A 532 -6.76 -28.49 -15.42
CA ARG A 532 -6.97 -27.98 -14.07
C ARG A 532 -6.34 -26.61 -13.81
N ASP A 533 -5.10 -26.43 -14.20
CA ASP A 533 -4.33 -25.24 -13.91
C ASP A 533 -4.44 -24.21 -15.04
N ASN A 534 -4.47 -22.93 -14.70
CA ASN A 534 -4.38 -21.82 -15.66
C ASN A 534 -2.92 -21.44 -15.94
N ILE A 535 -2.06 -22.43 -15.92
CA ILE A 535 -0.66 -22.40 -16.32
C ILE A 535 -0.27 -23.74 -16.89
N GLU A 536 0.45 -23.74 -18.00
CA GLU A 536 1.06 -24.93 -18.58
C GLU A 536 2.53 -24.69 -18.93
N GLN A 537 3.35 -25.70 -18.67
CA GLN A 537 4.76 -25.67 -19.04
C GLN A 537 5.15 -26.96 -19.78
N VAL A 538 5.76 -26.81 -20.93
CA VAL A 538 6.33 -27.90 -21.73
C VAL A 538 7.86 -27.77 -21.72
N VAL A 539 8.54 -28.89 -21.53
CA VAL A 539 10.01 -28.96 -21.46
C VAL A 539 10.56 -30.04 -22.38
N ILE A 540 11.47 -29.68 -23.28
CA ILE A 540 12.34 -30.61 -23.96
C ILE A 540 13.73 -30.50 -23.30
N GLN A 541 14.12 -31.50 -22.53
CA GLN A 541 15.35 -31.48 -21.73
C GLN A 541 16.62 -31.40 -22.61
N ASN A 542 16.65 -32.14 -23.74
CA ASN A 542 17.79 -32.23 -24.62
C ASN A 542 17.36 -31.90 -26.06
N PRO A 543 17.05 -30.62 -26.37
CA PRO A 543 16.66 -30.25 -27.72
C PRO A 543 17.86 -30.37 -28.67
N VAL A 544 17.61 -30.71 -29.95
CA VAL A 544 18.67 -30.80 -30.95
C VAL A 544 19.16 -29.37 -31.29
N PRO A 545 20.47 -29.12 -31.23
CA PRO A 545 21.04 -27.81 -31.55
C PRO A 545 20.64 -27.30 -32.93
N GLY A 546 20.14 -26.08 -33.02
CA GLY A 546 19.74 -25.46 -34.28
C GLY A 546 18.47 -26.00 -34.92
N ARG A 547 17.80 -27.00 -34.30
CA ARG A 547 16.54 -27.55 -34.80
C ARG A 547 15.42 -26.54 -34.54
N THR A 548 14.48 -26.44 -35.49
CA THR A 548 13.26 -25.67 -35.37
C THR A 548 12.17 -26.53 -34.75
N TYR A 549 11.57 -26.00 -33.67
CA TYR A 549 10.40 -26.56 -32.99
C TYR A 549 9.20 -25.66 -33.21
N THR A 550 8.01 -26.24 -33.20
CA THR A 550 6.76 -25.48 -33.32
C THR A 550 6.06 -25.43 -31.97
N ILE A 551 5.82 -24.22 -31.46
CA ILE A 551 4.97 -24.00 -30.29
C ILE A 551 3.55 -23.78 -30.78
N ARG A 552 2.61 -24.53 -30.23
CA ARG A 552 1.18 -24.44 -30.55
C ARG A 552 0.42 -24.15 -29.26
N VAL A 553 -0.44 -23.11 -29.30
CA VAL A 553 -1.41 -22.81 -28.26
C VAL A 553 -2.81 -22.90 -28.88
N SER A 554 -3.64 -23.75 -28.30
CA SER A 554 -5.03 -23.96 -28.69
C SER A 554 -5.93 -23.96 -27.45
N HIS A 555 -7.21 -24.26 -27.58
CA HIS A 555 -8.12 -24.40 -26.44
C HIS A 555 -9.08 -25.60 -26.66
N LYS A 556 -9.67 -26.03 -25.57
CA LYS A 556 -10.77 -26.99 -25.55
C LYS A 556 -12.08 -26.28 -25.26
N GLY A 557 -13.17 -26.86 -25.83
CA GLY A 557 -14.51 -26.38 -25.56
C GLY A 557 -14.77 -24.93 -25.96
N GLU A 558 -15.73 -24.28 -25.30
CA GLU A 558 -16.13 -22.92 -25.54
C GLU A 558 -15.35 -21.96 -24.61
N LEU A 559 -14.71 -20.95 -25.18
CA LEU A 559 -14.09 -19.90 -24.41
C LEU A 559 -15.16 -18.96 -23.88
N ARG A 560 -15.26 -18.87 -22.56
CA ARG A 560 -16.12 -17.86 -21.92
C ARG A 560 -15.72 -16.47 -22.41
N TYR A 561 -16.68 -15.69 -22.87
CA TYR A 561 -16.50 -14.39 -23.53
C TYR A 561 -15.84 -14.43 -24.92
N GLY A 562 -15.73 -15.59 -25.56
CA GLY A 562 -15.26 -15.74 -26.96
C GLY A 562 -13.77 -15.51 -27.19
N ALA A 563 -13.00 -15.20 -26.16
CA ALA A 563 -11.56 -15.03 -26.24
C ALA A 563 -10.90 -15.13 -24.87
N GLN A 564 -9.65 -15.59 -24.84
CA GLN A 564 -8.82 -15.65 -23.63
C GLN A 564 -7.47 -14.97 -23.88
N PRO A 565 -7.19 -13.83 -23.20
CA PRO A 565 -5.85 -13.27 -23.13
C PRO A 565 -4.93 -14.20 -22.36
N PHE A 566 -3.73 -14.44 -22.90
CA PHE A 566 -2.71 -15.27 -22.26
C PHE A 566 -1.32 -14.68 -22.46
N SER A 567 -0.37 -15.13 -21.65
CA SER A 567 1.04 -14.76 -21.76
C SER A 567 1.87 -16.00 -21.99
N ILE A 568 2.93 -15.87 -22.78
CA ILE A 568 3.87 -16.94 -23.05
C ILE A 568 5.29 -16.49 -22.77
N VAL A 569 6.06 -17.38 -22.14
CA VAL A 569 7.49 -17.26 -21.92
C VAL A 569 8.17 -18.47 -22.52
N VAL A 570 9.23 -18.24 -23.31
CA VAL A 570 10.03 -19.32 -23.91
C VAL A 570 11.51 -19.07 -23.62
N SER A 571 12.24 -20.09 -23.21
CA SER A 571 13.69 -20.07 -22.97
C SER A 571 14.39 -21.23 -23.67
N GLY A 572 15.73 -21.15 -23.81
CA GLY A 572 16.52 -22.15 -24.53
C GLY A 572 16.53 -21.92 -26.03
N LEU A 573 16.27 -20.70 -26.48
CA LEU A 573 16.30 -20.33 -27.89
C LEU A 573 17.76 -20.17 -28.37
N LYS A 574 17.98 -20.44 -29.68
CA LYS A 574 19.25 -20.17 -30.32
C LYS A 574 19.62 -18.71 -30.15
N ARG A 575 20.70 -18.52 -29.45
CA ARG A 575 21.24 -17.18 -29.22
C ARG A 575 21.67 -16.57 -30.53
N ALA A 576 21.49 -15.26 -30.67
CA ALA A 576 22.16 -14.55 -31.75
C ALA A 576 23.67 -14.90 -31.70
N SER A 577 24.24 -15.35 -32.79
CA SER A 577 25.63 -15.82 -32.87
C SER A 577 26.68 -14.74 -32.64
N CYS A 578 26.27 -13.59 -32.17
CA CYS A 578 27.03 -12.39 -32.08
C CYS A 578 26.77 -11.65 -30.73
N LYS A 579 27.71 -11.78 -29.83
CA LYS A 579 27.81 -10.93 -28.65
C LYS A 579 28.91 -9.89 -28.91
N LEU A 580 28.61 -8.63 -28.63
CA LEU A 580 29.60 -7.56 -28.67
C LEU A 580 30.16 -7.37 -27.26
N ALA A 581 31.49 -7.34 -27.13
CA ALA A 581 32.13 -6.80 -25.93
C ALA A 581 32.28 -5.29 -26.12
N VAL A 582 31.77 -4.54 -25.15
CA VAL A 582 31.81 -3.07 -25.15
C VAL A 582 32.64 -2.59 -23.97
N SER A 583 33.71 -1.85 -24.19
CA SER A 583 34.46 -1.18 -23.16
C SER A 583 34.24 0.33 -23.20
N LEU A 584 34.25 0.94 -22.02
CA LEU A 584 34.29 2.39 -21.87
C LEU A 584 35.74 2.82 -21.59
N LEU A 585 36.12 3.98 -22.09
CA LEU A 585 37.38 4.61 -21.68
C LEU A 585 37.37 4.75 -20.16
N PRO A 586 38.45 4.40 -19.47
CA PRO A 586 38.54 4.59 -18.04
C PRO A 586 38.41 6.10 -17.76
N THR A 587 37.42 6.50 -16.97
CA THR A 587 37.29 7.85 -16.47
C THR A 587 38.33 8.03 -15.36
N PRO A 588 39.28 8.95 -15.49
CA PRO A 588 40.30 9.17 -14.45
C PRO A 588 39.72 9.68 -13.14
N ASP A 589 38.53 10.23 -13.18
CA ASP A 589 37.75 10.65 -12.02
C ASP A 589 36.27 10.35 -12.22
N THR A 590 35.68 9.60 -11.29
CA THR A 590 34.25 9.30 -11.28
C THR A 590 33.47 10.28 -10.37
N THR A 591 34.13 11.34 -9.90
CA THR A 591 33.56 12.37 -9.02
C THR A 591 32.95 13.49 -9.83
N LEU A 592 31.66 13.65 -9.79
CA LEU A 592 30.89 14.70 -10.46
C LEU A 592 30.57 15.84 -9.50
N CYS A 593 31.21 16.97 -9.69
CA CYS A 593 30.85 18.20 -8.97
C CYS A 593 29.55 18.79 -9.51
N ALA A 594 28.75 19.39 -8.62
CA ALA A 594 27.54 20.09 -9.01
C ALA A 594 27.82 21.15 -10.09
N GLY A 595 27.06 21.11 -11.19
CA GLY A 595 27.23 22.02 -12.31
C GLY A 595 28.44 21.71 -13.24
N LYS A 596 29.10 20.58 -13.05
CA LYS A 596 30.12 20.07 -13.95
C LYS A 596 29.58 18.88 -14.74
N SER A 597 30.32 18.46 -15.76
CA SER A 597 29.97 17.30 -16.58
C SER A 597 31.19 16.38 -16.79
N ILE A 598 30.93 15.09 -16.96
CA ILE A 598 31.91 14.05 -17.25
C ILE A 598 31.53 13.35 -18.57
N PRO A 599 32.42 13.33 -19.58
CA PRO A 599 32.19 12.54 -20.79
C PRO A 599 32.45 11.07 -20.50
N LEU A 600 31.48 10.22 -20.83
CA LEU A 600 31.62 8.77 -20.91
C LEU A 600 31.71 8.35 -22.36
N THR A 601 32.84 7.72 -22.76
CA THR A 601 33.12 7.42 -24.15
C THR A 601 33.33 5.93 -24.34
N VAL A 602 32.73 5.36 -25.37
CA VAL A 602 32.98 3.96 -25.77
C VAL A 602 34.37 3.89 -26.38
N GLU A 603 35.20 3.00 -25.84
CA GLU A 603 36.57 2.79 -26.28
C GLU A 603 36.64 1.75 -27.40
N THR A 604 36.10 0.56 -27.14
CA THR A 604 36.11 -0.55 -28.10
C THR A 604 34.81 -1.28 -28.14
N ILE A 605 34.46 -1.78 -29.31
CA ILE A 605 33.32 -2.68 -29.53
C ILE A 605 33.86 -3.85 -30.37
N GLN A 606 33.88 -5.04 -29.78
CA GLN A 606 34.43 -6.24 -30.43
C GLN A 606 33.39 -7.36 -30.47
N ALA A 607 33.33 -8.08 -31.58
CA ALA A 607 32.57 -9.32 -31.66
C ALA A 607 33.25 -10.39 -30.80
N VAL A 608 32.58 -10.91 -29.77
CA VAL A 608 33.19 -11.86 -28.83
C VAL A 608 33.67 -13.15 -29.49
N ALA A 609 33.02 -13.59 -30.56
CA ALA A 609 33.36 -14.83 -31.27
C ALA A 609 34.63 -14.71 -32.14
N SER A 610 34.95 -13.52 -32.69
CA SER A 610 36.03 -13.32 -33.63
C SER A 610 37.11 -12.34 -33.18
N GLY A 611 36.83 -11.55 -32.11
CA GLY A 611 37.68 -10.44 -31.69
C GLY A 611 37.71 -9.25 -32.67
N ALA A 612 36.95 -9.30 -33.78
CA ALA A 612 36.91 -8.25 -34.77
C ALA A 612 36.21 -7.00 -34.23
N LEU A 613 36.73 -5.81 -34.57
CA LEU A 613 36.06 -4.54 -34.25
C LEU A 613 34.73 -4.44 -35.00
N ALA A 614 33.67 -4.09 -34.28
CA ALA A 614 32.37 -3.85 -34.86
C ALA A 614 32.28 -2.38 -35.35
N THR A 615 31.91 -2.21 -36.60
CA THR A 615 31.60 -0.91 -37.23
C THR A 615 30.11 -0.85 -37.55
N ASP A 616 29.60 0.33 -37.85
CA ASP A 616 28.16 0.55 -38.14
C ASP A 616 27.26 0.12 -36.96
N VAL A 617 27.50 0.74 -35.85
CA VAL A 617 26.78 0.46 -34.59
C VAL A 617 25.87 1.61 -34.18
N THR A 618 24.81 1.28 -33.46
CA THR A 618 23.92 2.25 -32.78
C THR A 618 24.16 2.18 -31.30
N TYR A 619 24.04 3.32 -30.63
CA TYR A 619 24.27 3.46 -29.21
C TYR A 619 22.98 3.80 -28.49
N ALA A 620 22.74 3.21 -27.34
CA ALA A 620 21.69 3.55 -26.41
C ALA A 620 22.30 3.68 -25.01
N TRP A 621 22.50 4.91 -24.58
CA TRP A 621 23.00 5.18 -23.22
C TRP A 621 21.93 4.94 -22.18
N VAL A 622 22.33 4.39 -21.06
CA VAL A 622 21.45 4.01 -19.94
C VAL A 622 21.90 4.73 -18.69
N TYR A 623 21.01 5.47 -18.07
CA TYR A 623 21.18 6.18 -16.81
C TYR A 623 20.26 5.61 -15.74
N ASN A 624 20.80 5.11 -14.64
CA ASN A 624 20.05 4.46 -13.56
C ASN A 624 19.07 3.40 -14.08
N GLY A 625 19.51 2.67 -15.13
CA GLY A 625 18.71 1.62 -15.77
C GLY A 625 17.68 2.10 -16.81
N ASN A 626 17.52 3.42 -17.03
CA ASN A 626 16.63 3.97 -18.06
C ASN A 626 17.42 4.36 -19.30
N VAL A 627 16.89 4.04 -20.48
CA VAL A 627 17.49 4.48 -21.75
C VAL A 627 17.31 5.99 -21.89
N LEU A 628 18.40 6.70 -22.13
CA LEU A 628 18.39 8.12 -22.39
C LEU A 628 17.91 8.41 -23.81
N SER A 629 16.83 9.13 -23.97
CA SER A 629 16.32 9.56 -25.28
C SER A 629 17.25 10.58 -25.92
N GLY A 630 17.50 10.43 -27.23
CA GLY A 630 18.29 11.39 -28.01
C GLY A 630 19.81 11.24 -27.88
N THR A 631 20.34 10.27 -27.13
CA THR A 631 21.79 10.03 -26.96
C THR A 631 22.22 8.84 -27.82
N THR A 632 22.59 9.10 -29.07
CA THR A 632 22.90 8.06 -30.08
C THR A 632 24.37 8.02 -30.48
N GLY A 633 25.23 8.81 -29.82
CA GLY A 633 26.67 8.86 -30.12
C GLY A 633 27.53 7.92 -29.27
N ALA A 634 28.75 7.69 -29.68
CA ALA A 634 29.74 6.92 -28.92
C ALA A 634 30.15 7.57 -27.58
N THR A 635 29.85 8.86 -27.42
CA THR A 635 30.13 9.62 -26.20
C THR A 635 28.80 10.19 -25.63
N HIS A 636 28.62 10.04 -24.31
CA HIS A 636 27.59 10.70 -23.54
C HIS A 636 28.23 11.61 -22.50
N THR A 637 27.83 12.88 -22.46
CA THR A 637 28.26 13.83 -21.44
C THR A 637 27.27 13.88 -20.30
N SER A 638 27.66 13.36 -19.16
CA SER A 638 26.80 13.31 -17.97
C SER A 638 26.94 14.56 -17.10
N THR A 639 25.79 15.10 -16.67
CA THR A 639 25.66 16.22 -15.69
C THR A 639 25.06 15.78 -14.37
N GLU A 640 24.59 14.54 -14.26
CA GLU A 640 23.89 14.00 -13.08
C GLU A 640 24.69 12.84 -12.48
N PRO A 641 24.80 12.76 -11.15
CA PRO A 641 25.40 11.60 -10.48
C PRO A 641 24.48 10.38 -10.61
N GLY A 642 25.07 9.20 -10.76
CA GLY A 642 24.32 7.96 -10.90
C GLY A 642 25.08 6.88 -11.64
N PHE A 643 24.38 5.85 -12.04
CA PHE A 643 24.93 4.68 -12.70
C PHE A 643 24.71 4.75 -14.22
N TYR A 644 25.79 4.69 -14.97
CA TYR A 644 25.79 4.79 -16.43
C TYR A 644 26.31 3.52 -17.09
N SER A 645 25.68 3.13 -18.17
CA SER A 645 26.19 2.11 -19.10
C SER A 645 25.71 2.43 -20.51
N VAL A 646 26.29 1.80 -21.50
CA VAL A 646 25.86 1.92 -22.90
C VAL A 646 25.50 0.54 -23.44
N ARG A 647 24.40 0.45 -24.15
CA ARG A 647 24.02 -0.67 -25.00
C ARG A 647 24.37 -0.34 -26.45
N VAL A 648 25.05 -1.23 -27.10
CA VAL A 648 25.46 -1.06 -28.50
C VAL A 648 24.83 -2.17 -29.33
N THR A 649 24.28 -1.82 -30.49
CA THR A 649 23.74 -2.79 -31.46
C THR A 649 24.38 -2.56 -32.81
N ASP A 650 24.94 -3.63 -33.43
CA ASP A 650 25.51 -3.55 -34.79
C ASP A 650 24.43 -3.70 -35.87
N LYS A 651 24.79 -3.53 -37.11
CA LYS A 651 23.92 -3.66 -38.28
C LYS A 651 23.30 -5.06 -38.48
N ASN A 652 23.87 -6.07 -37.85
CA ASN A 652 23.39 -7.45 -37.89
C ASN A 652 22.43 -7.77 -36.71
N GLY A 653 22.18 -6.78 -35.83
CA GLY A 653 21.37 -6.96 -34.64
C GLY A 653 22.13 -7.53 -33.45
N CYS A 654 23.45 -7.63 -33.50
CA CYS A 654 24.29 -8.08 -32.39
C CYS A 654 24.32 -7.03 -31.30
N VAL A 655 24.08 -7.41 -30.05
CA VAL A 655 24.00 -6.50 -28.92
C VAL A 655 25.16 -6.69 -27.96
N GLY A 656 25.71 -5.60 -27.45
CA GLY A 656 26.66 -5.56 -26.36
C GLY A 656 26.27 -4.50 -25.31
N LYS A 657 26.68 -4.70 -24.08
CA LYS A 657 26.50 -3.75 -22.99
C LYS A 657 27.85 -3.53 -22.30
N SER A 658 28.19 -2.28 -22.01
CA SER A 658 29.37 -1.95 -21.21
C SER A 658 29.21 -2.34 -19.76
N ALA A 659 30.30 -2.40 -19.02
CA ALA A 659 30.27 -2.34 -17.56
C ALA A 659 29.56 -1.06 -17.10
N THR A 660 28.92 -1.12 -15.93
CA THR A 660 28.27 0.05 -15.33
C THR A 660 29.33 0.92 -14.64
N VAL A 661 29.32 2.21 -14.93
CA VAL A 661 30.15 3.23 -14.28
C VAL A 661 29.31 4.01 -13.30
N GLU A 662 29.75 4.13 -12.04
CA GLU A 662 29.12 4.98 -11.03
C GLU A 662 29.79 6.37 -11.05
N LEU A 663 29.01 7.41 -11.37
CA LEU A 663 29.42 8.80 -11.14
C LEU A 663 28.91 9.27 -9.79
N ARG A 664 29.80 9.62 -8.88
CA ARG A 664 29.48 10.05 -7.53
C ARG A 664 29.40 11.58 -7.46
N GLY A 665 28.22 12.10 -7.11
CA GLY A 665 28.05 13.53 -6.82
C GLY A 665 28.75 13.89 -5.51
N LEU A 666 29.66 14.85 -5.55
CA LEU A 666 30.33 15.36 -4.37
C LEU A 666 30.36 16.90 -4.36
N PRO A 667 30.08 17.53 -3.21
CA PRO A 667 29.35 16.96 -2.08
C PRO A 667 27.90 16.73 -2.45
N ALA A 668 27.23 15.84 -1.76
CA ALA A 668 25.77 15.66 -1.96
C ALA A 668 25.06 17.00 -1.69
N VAL A 669 23.96 17.27 -2.43
CA VAL A 669 23.16 18.49 -2.17
C VAL A 669 22.60 18.41 -0.76
N PRO A 670 23.02 19.30 0.17
CA PRO A 670 22.63 19.17 1.55
C PRO A 670 21.17 19.56 1.74
N THR A 671 20.45 18.77 2.52
CA THR A 671 19.10 19.11 2.97
C THR A 671 19.17 19.61 4.41
N LEU A 672 18.74 20.86 4.61
CA LEU A 672 18.67 21.45 5.94
C LEU A 672 17.59 20.77 6.79
N THR A 673 17.90 20.50 8.03
CA THR A 673 16.92 20.08 9.04
C THR A 673 16.87 21.15 10.14
N PRO A 674 15.69 21.75 10.40
CA PRO A 674 14.41 21.61 9.70
C PRO A 674 14.45 22.16 8.26
N ALA A 675 13.72 21.48 7.34
CA ALA A 675 13.69 21.81 5.91
C ALA A 675 12.65 22.88 5.55
N THR A 676 11.71 23.15 6.44
CA THR A 676 10.62 24.13 6.27
C THR A 676 10.88 25.41 7.05
N GLY A 677 10.24 26.53 6.64
CA GLY A 677 10.33 27.80 7.33
C GLY A 677 10.02 27.69 8.83
N GLN A 678 10.75 28.43 9.64
CA GLN A 678 10.69 28.38 11.09
C GLN A 678 10.41 29.77 11.66
N LEU A 679 9.79 29.82 12.85
CA LEU A 679 9.52 31.08 13.56
C LEU A 679 10.44 31.21 14.78
N LEU A 680 10.99 32.40 14.99
CA LEU A 680 11.63 32.84 16.25
C LEU A 680 10.64 33.61 17.11
N CYS A 681 10.61 33.31 18.38
CA CYS A 681 9.79 34.01 19.39
C CYS A 681 10.43 33.90 20.76
N SER A 682 9.83 34.52 21.77
CA SER A 682 10.35 34.52 23.15
C SER A 682 10.49 33.10 23.72
N SER A 683 9.58 32.19 23.38
CA SER A 683 9.65 30.76 23.79
C SER A 683 10.61 29.94 22.94
N ARG A 684 11.05 30.44 21.79
CA ARG A 684 12.00 29.81 20.87
C ARG A 684 12.95 30.88 20.29
N PRO A 685 13.93 31.33 21.05
CA PRO A 685 14.82 32.43 20.63
C PRO A 685 15.84 32.00 19.55
N SER A 686 15.96 30.73 19.25
CA SER A 686 16.86 30.23 18.22
C SER A 686 16.35 28.96 17.58
N VAL A 687 16.80 28.66 16.35
CA VAL A 687 16.58 27.45 15.58
C VAL A 687 17.95 26.83 15.29
N ARG A 688 18.12 25.56 15.62
CA ARG A 688 19.30 24.78 15.26
C ARG A 688 19.10 24.13 13.91
N PHE A 689 19.87 24.52 12.92
CA PHE A 689 20.00 23.84 11.66
C PHE A 689 21.05 22.75 11.73
N SER A 690 20.81 21.66 11.00
CA SER A 690 21.77 20.58 10.81
C SER A 690 21.70 20.02 9.40
N VAL A 691 22.81 19.48 8.93
CA VAL A 691 22.92 18.63 7.74
C VAL A 691 23.67 17.36 8.12
N PRO A 692 23.52 16.26 7.34
CA PRO A 692 24.34 15.07 7.56
C PRO A 692 25.82 15.39 7.56
N THR A 693 26.54 14.79 8.49
CA THR A 693 28.01 14.97 8.57
C THR A 693 28.68 14.07 7.54
N GLU A 694 29.44 14.66 6.64
CA GLU A 694 30.24 13.97 5.64
C GLU A 694 31.75 14.11 5.95
N ALA A 695 32.47 13.00 5.92
CA ALA A 695 33.89 13.00 6.22
C ALA A 695 34.68 13.86 5.19
N GLY A 696 35.57 14.69 5.66
CA GLY A 696 36.40 15.58 4.81
C GLY A 696 35.66 16.80 4.27
N SER A 697 34.44 17.09 4.73
CA SER A 697 33.66 18.26 4.33
C SER A 697 33.92 19.47 5.23
N GLN A 698 33.91 20.65 4.62
CA GLN A 698 33.82 21.94 5.29
C GLN A 698 32.44 22.55 5.07
N TYR A 699 31.91 23.25 6.07
CA TYR A 699 30.55 23.79 6.05
C TYR A 699 30.62 25.34 6.16
N GLU A 700 30.03 26.01 5.15
CA GLU A 700 29.86 27.46 5.16
C GLU A 700 28.36 27.76 5.37
N TRP A 701 28.02 28.37 6.48
CA TRP A 701 26.65 28.78 6.76
C TRP A 701 26.43 30.23 6.30
N LEU A 702 25.37 30.46 5.54
CA LEU A 702 25.05 31.75 4.97
C LEU A 702 23.65 32.20 5.44
N ARG A 703 23.53 33.50 5.74
CA ARG A 703 22.28 34.20 5.99
C ARG A 703 22.09 35.29 4.96
N ASN A 704 20.97 35.27 4.22
CA ASN A 704 20.70 36.20 3.12
C ASN A 704 21.89 36.31 2.13
N GLY A 705 22.52 35.17 1.84
CA GLY A 705 23.69 35.08 0.95
C GLY A 705 25.03 35.53 1.55
N ARG A 706 25.04 36.06 2.79
CA ARG A 706 26.28 36.44 3.48
C ARG A 706 26.76 35.34 4.42
N LEU A 707 28.06 35.08 4.43
CA LEU A 707 28.68 34.10 5.31
C LEU A 707 28.48 34.51 6.78
N VAL A 708 27.99 33.60 7.61
CA VAL A 708 27.78 33.80 9.06
C VAL A 708 28.58 32.83 9.92
N ASP A 709 29.00 31.69 9.34
CA ASP A 709 29.89 30.71 9.96
C ASP A 709 30.67 29.95 8.91
N ASN A 710 31.89 29.59 9.17
CA ASN A 710 32.81 28.89 8.28
C ASN A 710 33.67 27.91 9.10
N GLY A 711 33.24 26.69 9.19
CA GLY A 711 33.89 25.69 10.03
C GLY A 711 33.64 24.22 9.62
N SER A 712 33.98 23.31 10.52
CA SER A 712 33.81 21.88 10.33
C SER A 712 32.48 21.36 10.90
N LEU A 713 31.63 22.24 11.45
CA LEU A 713 30.41 21.83 12.10
C LEU A 713 29.25 21.73 11.09
N SER A 714 28.67 20.56 11.00
CA SER A 714 27.45 20.29 10.23
C SER A 714 26.18 20.86 10.86
N THR A 715 26.31 21.72 11.90
CA THR A 715 25.19 22.36 12.60
C THR A 715 25.43 23.83 12.79
N TYR A 716 24.36 24.65 12.74
CA TYR A 716 24.38 26.09 13.00
C TYR A 716 23.18 26.52 13.84
N VAL A 717 23.36 27.42 14.79
CA VAL A 717 22.28 27.97 15.63
C VAL A 717 21.92 29.37 15.13
N ALA A 718 20.77 29.46 14.49
CA ALA A 718 20.21 30.68 13.94
C ALA A 718 19.37 31.41 14.99
N SER A 719 19.74 32.63 15.39
CA SER A 719 19.01 33.46 16.33
C SER A 719 18.45 34.76 15.72
N MET A 720 18.56 34.92 14.41
CA MET A 720 18.04 36.08 13.67
C MET A 720 17.19 35.66 12.50
N PRO A 721 16.17 36.43 12.13
CA PRO A 721 15.36 36.14 10.92
C PRO A 721 16.19 36.32 9.65
N GLY A 722 15.83 35.61 8.61
CA GLY A 722 16.48 35.64 7.31
C GLY A 722 16.44 34.29 6.58
N GLN A 723 16.94 34.25 5.35
CA GLN A 723 17.11 33.04 4.57
C GLN A 723 18.45 32.40 4.90
N TYR A 724 18.40 31.14 5.33
CA TYR A 724 19.60 30.37 5.66
C TYR A 724 19.86 29.30 4.60
N THR A 725 21.13 29.21 4.19
CA THR A 725 21.68 28.17 3.35
C THR A 725 22.99 27.65 3.94
N VAL A 726 23.28 26.37 3.69
CA VAL A 726 24.60 25.81 3.95
C VAL A 726 25.27 25.46 2.65
N ARG A 727 26.54 25.74 2.54
CA ARG A 727 27.42 25.37 1.44
C ARG A 727 28.41 24.34 1.96
N ILE A 728 28.41 23.16 1.37
CA ILE A 728 29.39 22.11 1.68
C ILE A 728 30.51 22.16 0.64
N LYS A 729 31.73 22.19 1.13
CA LYS A 729 32.93 22.06 0.31
C LYS A 729 33.61 20.73 0.60
N GLN A 730 33.86 19.95 -0.43
CA GLN A 730 34.58 18.69 -0.34
C GLN A 730 35.50 18.55 -1.55
N GLN A 731 36.82 18.44 -1.29
CA GLN A 731 37.83 18.52 -2.36
C GLN A 731 37.66 19.83 -3.17
N ALA A 732 37.59 19.73 -4.50
CA ALA A 732 37.36 20.87 -5.40
C ALA A 732 35.86 21.15 -5.65
N CYS A 733 34.96 20.34 -5.09
CA CYS A 733 33.52 20.43 -5.32
C CYS A 733 32.81 21.26 -4.24
N ILE A 734 31.78 22.00 -4.66
CA ILE A 734 30.94 22.80 -3.77
C ILE A 734 29.47 22.47 -4.06
N SER A 735 28.69 22.22 -3.04
CA SER A 735 27.25 22.06 -3.11
C SER A 735 26.54 22.97 -2.13
N SER A 736 25.32 23.43 -2.46
CA SER A 736 24.56 24.36 -1.62
C SER A 736 23.16 23.80 -1.36
N SER A 737 22.66 23.96 -0.13
CA SER A 737 21.28 23.61 0.18
C SER A 737 20.28 24.55 -0.49
N LEU A 738 19.03 24.14 -0.57
CA LEU A 738 17.92 25.07 -0.76
C LEU A 738 17.82 25.99 0.46
N PRO A 739 17.39 27.26 0.28
CA PRO A 739 17.24 28.20 1.39
C PRO A 739 16.06 27.82 2.29
N VAL A 740 16.25 27.95 3.60
CA VAL A 740 15.17 27.86 4.59
C VAL A 740 15.00 29.22 5.25
N THR A 741 13.78 29.74 5.25
CA THR A 741 13.46 31.06 5.83
C THR A 741 13.14 30.91 7.31
N ILE A 742 13.78 31.77 8.12
CA ILE A 742 13.39 32.02 9.50
C ILE A 742 12.71 33.39 9.55
N GLU A 743 11.53 33.43 10.11
CA GLU A 743 10.76 34.65 10.34
C GLU A 743 10.74 34.99 11.82
N SER A 744 10.51 36.27 12.16
CA SER A 744 10.30 36.70 13.53
C SER A 744 8.81 36.70 13.84
N ALA A 745 8.42 36.04 14.91
CA ALA A 745 7.04 36.03 15.40
C ALA A 745 6.74 37.26 16.29
N THR A 746 7.29 38.40 16.00
CA THR A 746 7.13 39.61 16.83
C THR A 746 5.70 40.14 16.90
N GLU A 747 4.77 39.58 16.13
CA GLU A 747 3.38 40.05 16.03
C GLU A 747 2.36 38.88 16.05
N LEU A 748 2.53 37.92 16.93
CA LEU A 748 1.39 37.11 17.31
C LEU A 748 0.43 38.01 18.09
N THR A 749 -0.53 38.63 17.39
CA THR A 749 -1.52 39.51 18.05
C THR A 749 -2.38 38.69 18.98
N SER A 750 -2.33 39.02 20.24
CA SER A 750 -3.02 38.30 21.32
C SER A 750 -4.18 39.06 21.92
N ASP A 751 -4.66 40.11 21.25
CA ASP A 751 -5.72 40.96 21.78
C ASP A 751 -7.08 40.32 21.65
N ILE A 752 -7.68 40.02 22.79
CA ILE A 752 -9.07 39.52 22.88
C ILE A 752 -10.03 40.71 22.75
N ILE A 753 -11.03 40.53 21.94
CA ILE A 753 -12.17 41.42 21.77
C ILE A 753 -13.36 40.80 22.53
N PRO A 754 -14.06 41.53 23.43
CA PRO A 754 -13.85 42.95 23.84
C PRO A 754 -12.51 43.21 24.49
N VAL A 755 -12.06 44.47 24.31
CA VAL A 755 -10.76 44.94 24.86
C VAL A 755 -10.82 45.25 26.35
N ASP A 756 -12.02 45.38 26.91
CA ASP A 756 -12.23 45.68 28.31
C ASP A 756 -11.67 44.59 29.22
N SER A 757 -10.90 44.97 30.20
CA SER A 757 -10.31 44.04 31.16
C SER A 757 -11.33 43.37 32.07
N GLU A 758 -12.45 44.02 32.31
CA GLU A 758 -13.61 43.47 33.03
C GLU A 758 -14.88 43.59 32.20
N ILE A 759 -15.62 42.50 32.07
CA ILE A 759 -16.82 42.36 31.25
C ILE A 759 -17.96 41.92 32.15
N LEU A 760 -18.97 42.80 32.28
CA LEU A 760 -20.17 42.50 33.07
C LEU A 760 -21.21 41.88 32.15
N ILE A 761 -21.69 40.70 32.50
CA ILE A 761 -22.76 40.00 31.78
C ILE A 761 -23.96 39.77 32.72
N PRO A 762 -25.18 39.95 32.26
CA PRO A 762 -26.38 39.63 33.07
C PRO A 762 -26.40 38.14 33.41
N THR A 763 -26.97 37.82 34.57
CA THR A 763 -27.18 36.45 35.00
C THR A 763 -27.93 35.65 33.94
N GLY A 764 -27.38 34.49 33.50
CA GLY A 764 -27.97 33.64 32.46
C GLY A 764 -27.71 34.12 31.01
N SER A 765 -26.95 35.18 30.78
CA SER A 765 -26.51 35.61 29.44
C SER A 765 -25.07 35.20 29.15
N SER A 766 -24.65 35.37 27.92
CA SER A 766 -23.29 35.00 27.46
C SER A 766 -22.62 36.14 26.68
N VAL A 767 -21.29 36.17 26.71
CA VAL A 767 -20.47 37.08 25.90
C VAL A 767 -19.53 36.30 25.03
N ARG A 768 -19.36 36.73 23.79
CA ARG A 768 -18.36 36.14 22.90
C ARG A 768 -17.04 36.84 23.06
N LEU A 769 -16.03 36.10 23.47
CA LEU A 769 -14.65 36.50 23.37
C LEU A 769 -14.09 36.00 22.02
N GLN A 770 -13.36 36.83 21.33
CA GLN A 770 -12.75 36.45 20.04
C GLN A 770 -11.41 37.13 19.84
N ILE A 771 -10.62 36.55 18.96
CA ILE A 771 -9.37 37.09 18.48
C ILE A 771 -9.40 37.08 16.94
N SER A 772 -8.63 37.97 16.30
CA SER A 772 -8.54 37.99 14.84
C SER A 772 -8.20 36.63 14.28
N PRO A 773 -8.99 36.09 13.32
CA PRO A 773 -8.73 34.77 12.77
C PRO A 773 -7.46 34.77 11.93
N ASN A 774 -6.61 33.75 12.12
CA ASN A 774 -5.48 33.48 11.28
C ASN A 774 -5.41 31.96 11.04
N PRO A 775 -5.41 31.49 9.78
CA PRO A 775 -5.41 30.07 9.46
C PRO A 775 -4.15 29.32 9.93
N ALA A 776 -3.07 30.04 10.19
CA ALA A 776 -1.83 29.47 10.71
C ALA A 776 -1.81 29.30 12.24
N TYR A 777 -2.84 29.80 12.93
CA TYR A 777 -2.90 29.78 14.39
C TYR A 777 -3.72 28.61 14.90
N GLN A 778 -3.23 27.98 15.94
CA GLN A 778 -3.98 27.07 16.81
C GLN A 778 -4.36 27.81 18.07
N TYR A 779 -5.59 27.68 18.52
CA TYR A 779 -6.13 28.38 19.67
C TYR A 779 -6.48 27.38 20.76
N GLN A 780 -6.32 27.79 22.01
CA GLN A 780 -6.81 27.10 23.20
C GLN A 780 -7.25 28.12 24.23
N TRP A 781 -8.54 28.19 24.50
CA TRP A 781 -9.07 29.05 25.56
C TRP A 781 -8.86 28.42 26.92
N LEU A 782 -8.55 29.30 27.90
CA LEU A 782 -8.35 28.93 29.28
C LEU A 782 -9.32 29.74 30.15
N LYS A 783 -9.87 29.12 31.19
CA LYS A 783 -10.64 29.74 32.28
C LYS A 783 -9.89 29.51 33.57
N ASN A 784 -9.59 30.57 34.32
CA ASN A 784 -8.80 30.50 35.55
C ASN A 784 -7.53 29.66 35.42
N GLU A 785 -6.80 29.85 34.32
CA GLU A 785 -5.56 29.17 33.93
C GLU A 785 -5.73 27.68 33.50
N GLN A 786 -6.92 27.13 33.53
CA GLN A 786 -7.20 25.77 33.08
C GLN A 786 -7.73 25.75 31.65
N ALA A 787 -7.25 24.83 30.82
CA ALA A 787 -7.73 24.67 29.45
C ALA A 787 -9.21 24.24 29.45
N LEU A 788 -9.99 24.88 28.59
CA LEU A 788 -11.38 24.52 28.37
C LEU A 788 -11.46 23.45 27.28
N ASP A 789 -12.22 22.40 27.55
CA ASP A 789 -12.39 21.29 26.59
C ASP A 789 -13.04 21.79 25.28
N ASN A 790 -12.51 21.34 24.14
CA ASN A 790 -12.99 21.70 22.80
C ASN A 790 -12.97 23.21 22.46
N ALA A 791 -12.34 24.05 23.25
CA ALA A 791 -12.26 25.49 23.06
C ALA A 791 -11.05 25.88 22.19
N THR A 792 -11.02 25.39 20.94
CA THR A 792 -9.86 25.46 20.04
C THR A 792 -10.08 26.37 18.82
N THR A 793 -11.13 27.20 18.85
CA THR A 793 -11.39 28.17 17.76
C THR A 793 -10.93 29.60 18.15
N ASN A 794 -10.85 30.50 17.18
CA ASN A 794 -10.52 31.90 17.43
C ASN A 794 -11.58 32.68 18.21
N ARG A 795 -12.63 32.01 18.66
CA ARG A 795 -13.77 32.60 19.40
C ARG A 795 -14.30 31.62 20.44
N TRP A 796 -14.72 32.14 21.58
CA TRP A 796 -15.32 31.36 22.66
C TRP A 796 -16.54 32.07 23.23
N LEU A 797 -17.62 31.34 23.50
CA LEU A 797 -18.84 31.88 24.12
C LEU A 797 -18.75 31.61 25.61
N VAL A 798 -18.67 32.70 26.38
CA VAL A 798 -18.56 32.68 27.84
C VAL A 798 -19.90 32.92 28.47
N ASP A 799 -20.40 31.97 29.25
CA ASP A 799 -21.69 31.95 29.98
C ASP A 799 -21.51 31.86 31.49
N GLN A 800 -20.28 31.84 31.97
CA GLN A 800 -19.96 31.75 33.42
C GLN A 800 -18.92 32.78 33.80
N PRO A 801 -18.99 33.35 35.03
CA PRO A 801 -17.96 34.22 35.55
C PRO A 801 -16.59 33.52 35.64
N GLY A 802 -15.56 34.28 35.46
CA GLY A 802 -14.16 33.77 35.56
C GLY A 802 -13.15 34.64 34.83
N GLN A 803 -11.91 34.28 34.94
CA GLN A 803 -10.82 34.89 34.19
C GLN A 803 -10.57 34.08 32.93
N TYR A 804 -10.65 34.73 31.79
CA TYR A 804 -10.50 34.06 30.47
C TYR A 804 -9.31 34.64 29.72
N ARG A 805 -8.55 33.78 29.08
CA ARG A 805 -7.52 34.12 28.11
C ARG A 805 -7.38 33.01 27.04
N VAL A 806 -6.73 33.33 25.94
CA VAL A 806 -6.45 32.37 24.89
C VAL A 806 -4.95 32.17 24.73
N LYS A 807 -4.57 30.91 24.61
CA LYS A 807 -3.25 30.47 24.21
C LYS A 807 -3.26 30.30 22.69
N ILE A 808 -2.39 31.04 22.02
CA ILE A 808 -2.21 30.97 20.56
C ILE A 808 -0.91 30.26 20.29
N THR A 809 -0.94 29.29 19.39
CA THR A 809 0.24 28.55 18.95
C THR A 809 0.35 28.64 17.45
N GLN A 810 1.53 28.99 16.95
CA GLN A 810 1.92 28.92 15.56
C GLN A 810 3.24 28.18 15.47
N GLN A 811 3.24 26.99 14.82
CA GLN A 811 4.37 26.08 14.88
C GLN A 811 4.73 25.76 16.35
N SER A 812 5.95 26.11 16.81
CA SER A 812 6.38 25.94 18.21
C SER A 812 6.35 27.22 19.03
N CYS A 813 5.89 28.34 18.44
CA CYS A 813 5.76 29.64 19.11
C CYS A 813 4.41 29.74 19.81
N THR A 814 4.44 30.09 21.08
CA THR A 814 3.23 30.20 21.90
C THR A 814 3.17 31.58 22.55
N VAL A 815 2.01 32.20 22.48
CA VAL A 815 1.69 33.47 23.18
C VAL A 815 0.40 33.29 23.97
N LEU A 816 0.32 33.91 25.15
CA LEU A 816 -0.89 34.00 25.93
C LEU A 816 -1.45 35.40 25.79
N SER A 817 -2.76 35.53 25.57
CA SER A 817 -3.43 36.84 25.58
C SER A 817 -3.45 37.47 26.97
N THR A 818 -3.77 38.75 27.03
CA THR A 818 -4.20 39.42 28.27
C THR A 818 -5.44 38.74 28.84
N VAL A 819 -5.59 38.77 30.15
CA VAL A 819 -6.75 38.20 30.85
C VAL A 819 -7.98 39.10 30.66
N ARG A 820 -9.14 38.48 30.43
CA ARG A 820 -10.45 39.13 30.49
C ARG A 820 -11.23 38.56 31.68
N THR A 821 -11.64 39.40 32.61
CA THR A 821 -12.44 38.99 33.74
C THR A 821 -13.93 39.16 33.41
N VAL A 822 -14.69 38.10 33.46
CA VAL A 822 -16.13 38.12 33.22
C VAL A 822 -16.83 37.98 34.58
N ARG A 823 -17.79 38.86 34.87
CA ARG A 823 -18.57 38.83 36.11
C ARG A 823 -20.06 38.96 35.78
N TRP A 824 -20.88 38.55 36.72
CA TRP A 824 -22.33 38.87 36.67
C TRP A 824 -22.53 40.37 36.93
N ALA A 825 -23.40 40.99 36.13
CA ALA A 825 -23.87 42.35 36.39
C ALA A 825 -24.89 42.33 37.55
N ASP A 826 -24.80 43.34 38.42
CA ASP A 826 -25.75 43.51 39.53
C ASP A 826 -27.11 43.97 38.98
N ASP A 827 -28.20 43.22 39.19
CA ASP A 827 -29.53 43.45 38.59
C ASP A 827 -30.33 44.62 39.22
N SER A 828 -29.70 45.45 40.05
CA SER A 828 -30.41 46.49 40.84
C SER A 828 -30.78 47.78 40.09
N LYS A 829 -30.51 47.92 38.78
CA LYS A 829 -30.83 49.09 37.96
C LYS A 829 -31.53 48.77 36.65
N THR A 830 -32.79 48.31 36.72
CA THR A 830 -33.67 48.22 35.54
C THR A 830 -34.78 49.27 35.63
N THR A 831 -34.85 50.16 34.63
CA THR A 831 -36.05 50.99 34.40
C THR A 831 -37.24 50.12 34.03
N ALA A 832 -38.40 50.34 34.70
CA ALA A 832 -39.62 49.57 34.49
C ALA A 832 -40.12 49.69 33.01
N LEU A 833 -40.45 48.58 32.39
CA LEU A 833 -41.03 48.51 31.05
C LEU A 833 -42.53 48.72 31.10
N PRO A 834 -43.19 49.24 30.06
CA PRO A 834 -44.64 49.29 29.97
C PRO A 834 -45.26 47.89 30.01
N ASP A 835 -46.29 47.68 30.80
CA ASP A 835 -46.96 46.40 31.03
C ASP A 835 -47.44 45.70 29.77
N SER A 836 -47.76 46.42 28.70
CA SER A 836 -48.18 45.87 27.39
C SER A 836 -47.07 45.13 26.63
N ILE A 837 -45.78 45.36 26.97
CA ILE A 837 -44.64 44.71 26.32
C ILE A 837 -44.23 43.46 27.09
N LEU A 838 -44.48 43.40 28.39
CA LEU A 838 -44.09 42.27 29.24
C LEU A 838 -44.88 41.00 28.98
N GLN A 839 -46.09 41.08 28.37
CA GLN A 839 -46.93 39.91 28.02
C GLN A 839 -46.37 39.02 26.88
N TYR A 840 -45.41 39.51 26.09
CA TYR A 840 -44.87 38.84 24.92
C TYR A 840 -43.42 38.44 25.07
N ARG A 841 -42.91 38.21 26.27
CA ARG A 841 -41.51 37.83 26.53
C ARG A 841 -41.23 36.39 26.16
N PRO A 842 -40.45 36.10 25.07
CA PRO A 842 -39.81 34.79 24.88
C PRO A 842 -38.68 34.62 25.88
N ALA A 843 -38.24 33.39 26.11
CA ALA A 843 -37.29 32.99 27.14
C ALA A 843 -35.88 33.62 27.07
N ASP A 844 -35.55 34.43 26.05
CA ASP A 844 -34.25 35.12 25.92
C ASP A 844 -34.46 36.57 25.34
N THR A 845 -34.30 37.60 26.03
CA THR A 845 -35.30 38.57 26.50
C THR A 845 -34.88 40.03 26.38
N ASN A 846 -33.86 40.37 25.54
CA ASN A 846 -33.45 41.77 25.36
C ASN A 846 -33.75 42.33 23.99
N LEU A 847 -34.25 41.49 23.07
CA LEU A 847 -34.69 41.86 21.75
C LEU A 847 -36.10 41.27 21.51
N LEU A 848 -37.10 42.13 21.38
CA LEU A 848 -38.46 41.75 21.09
C LEU A 848 -38.80 42.11 19.66
N VAL A 849 -39.47 41.21 18.95
CA VAL A 849 -39.86 41.39 17.55
C VAL A 849 -41.35 41.15 17.41
N LEU A 850 -42.10 42.20 17.06
CA LEU A 850 -43.54 42.22 16.98
C LEU A 850 -44.05 42.94 15.70
N PRO A 851 -45.14 42.51 15.11
CA PRO A 851 -45.82 41.26 15.31
C PRO A 851 -44.99 40.05 14.76
N ASN A 852 -45.19 38.88 15.30
CA ASN A 852 -44.61 37.66 14.76
C ASN A 852 -45.68 36.53 14.84
N PRO A 853 -46.24 36.09 13.72
CA PRO A 853 -45.89 36.44 12.32
C PRO A 853 -46.25 37.86 11.92
N ALA A 854 -45.53 38.38 10.90
CA ALA A 854 -45.69 39.72 10.35
C ALA A 854 -46.22 39.71 8.92
N SER A 855 -47.10 40.67 8.56
CA SER A 855 -47.52 40.87 7.16
C SER A 855 -46.84 42.08 6.45
N ASP A 856 -46.79 43.23 7.07
CA ASP A 856 -46.37 44.45 6.43
C ASP A 856 -45.09 45.05 7.04
N GLN A 857 -45.01 45.02 8.36
CA GLN A 857 -43.84 45.54 9.09
C GLN A 857 -43.56 44.74 10.35
N VAL A 858 -42.33 44.83 10.80
CA VAL A 858 -41.83 44.27 12.07
C VAL A 858 -41.27 45.40 12.90
N GLN A 859 -41.65 45.45 14.17
CA GLN A 859 -41.05 46.38 15.14
C GLN A 859 -40.14 45.62 16.07
N LEU A 860 -38.91 46.10 16.17
CA LEU A 860 -37.91 45.62 17.09
C LEU A 860 -37.78 46.56 18.27
N TYR A 861 -37.83 45.97 19.46
CA TYR A 861 -37.60 46.71 20.73
C TYR A 861 -36.34 46.15 21.39
N TYR A 862 -35.35 47.01 21.60
CA TYR A 862 -34.16 46.64 22.32
C TYR A 862 -34.24 47.09 23.78
N LEU A 863 -34.38 46.17 24.66
CA LEU A 863 -34.87 46.39 26.00
C LEU A 863 -33.80 46.65 27.10
N ARG A 864 -32.59 47.05 26.69
CA ARG A 864 -31.51 47.39 27.64
C ARG A 864 -30.82 48.69 27.27
N PRO A 865 -30.19 49.35 28.26
CA PRO A 865 -29.33 50.48 27.96
C PRO A 865 -28.20 50.01 27.06
N ALA A 866 -28.08 50.58 25.86
CA ALA A 866 -27.03 50.29 24.92
C ALA A 866 -25.76 51.06 25.30
N THR A 867 -24.64 50.46 25.27
CA THR A 867 -23.31 51.10 25.45
C THR A 867 -22.90 51.85 24.18
N THR A 868 -23.48 51.47 23.04
CA THR A 868 -23.32 52.12 21.72
C THR A 868 -24.70 52.13 21.04
N THR A 869 -24.88 52.92 19.98
CA THR A 869 -26.11 52.85 19.16
C THR A 869 -26.18 51.51 18.45
N PRO A 870 -27.12 50.61 18.78
CA PRO A 870 -27.20 49.32 18.16
C PRO A 870 -27.63 49.40 16.69
N THR A 871 -27.16 48.49 15.86
CA THR A 871 -27.57 48.34 14.47
C THR A 871 -28.18 46.95 14.27
N ALA A 872 -29.16 46.84 13.37
CA ALA A 872 -29.78 45.58 13.02
C ALA A 872 -29.45 45.18 11.56
N SER A 873 -29.30 43.89 11.35
CA SER A 873 -29.19 43.32 10.02
C SER A 873 -30.24 42.22 9.84
N LEU A 874 -30.86 42.17 8.66
CA LEU A 874 -31.88 41.21 8.29
C LEU A 874 -31.33 40.16 7.33
N TYR A 875 -31.60 38.92 7.61
CA TYR A 875 -31.12 37.76 6.81
C TYR A 875 -32.29 36.84 6.43
N ASN A 876 -32.20 36.22 5.28
CA ASN A 876 -33.08 35.12 4.87
C ASN A 876 -32.67 33.78 5.53
N VAL A 877 -33.48 32.74 5.30
CA VAL A 877 -33.25 31.39 5.85
C VAL A 877 -31.90 30.77 5.42
N ASN A 878 -31.34 31.20 4.29
CA ASN A 878 -30.05 30.74 3.77
C ASN A 878 -28.85 31.53 4.32
N GLY A 879 -29.09 32.51 5.20
CA GLY A 879 -28.04 33.33 5.78
C GLY A 879 -27.57 34.53 4.91
N ALA A 880 -28.24 34.77 3.76
CA ALA A 880 -27.95 35.93 2.93
C ALA A 880 -28.53 37.21 3.55
N ALA A 881 -27.72 38.28 3.64
CA ALA A 881 -28.17 39.56 4.15
C ALA A 881 -29.14 40.24 3.13
N ILE A 882 -30.29 40.68 3.65
CA ILE A 882 -31.31 41.42 2.90
C ILE A 882 -31.17 42.92 3.19
N ALA A 883 -30.88 43.28 4.43
CA ALA A 883 -30.60 44.66 4.83
C ALA A 883 -29.55 44.63 5.95
N ASP A 884 -28.67 45.61 5.98
CA ASP A 884 -27.59 45.67 6.93
C ASP A 884 -27.45 47.04 7.56
N GLN A 885 -26.88 47.10 8.77
CA GLN A 885 -26.56 48.31 9.52
C GLN A 885 -27.77 49.28 9.76
N LEU A 886 -28.97 48.73 9.94
CA LEU A 886 -30.18 49.51 10.20
C LEU A 886 -30.14 50.12 11.62
N PRO A 887 -30.21 51.44 11.77
CA PRO A 887 -30.07 52.10 13.09
C PRO A 887 -31.36 52.03 13.92
N PHE A 888 -31.20 51.83 15.24
CA PHE A 888 -32.28 52.01 16.17
C PHE A 888 -32.51 53.47 16.50
N VAL A 889 -33.74 53.83 16.77
CA VAL A 889 -34.19 55.17 17.21
C VAL A 889 -34.69 55.09 18.66
N MET A 890 -34.28 56.05 19.49
CA MET A 890 -34.79 56.16 20.83
C MET A 890 -36.20 56.75 20.82
N LYS A 891 -37.20 56.05 21.30
CA LYS A 891 -38.55 56.49 21.43
C LYS A 891 -39.07 56.04 22.80
N ASP A 892 -39.62 57.05 23.60
CA ASP A 892 -40.17 56.79 24.93
C ASP A 892 -39.20 56.00 25.89
N GLY A 893 -37.91 56.32 25.79
CA GLY A 893 -36.88 55.67 26.63
C GLY A 893 -36.49 54.28 26.19
N ILE A 894 -37.03 53.75 25.08
CA ILE A 894 -36.73 52.39 24.51
C ILE A 894 -36.17 52.54 23.10
N LEU A 895 -35.13 51.81 22.79
CA LEU A 895 -34.58 51.72 21.44
C LEU A 895 -35.48 50.87 20.56
N GLN A 896 -35.95 51.47 19.46
CA GLN A 896 -36.92 50.87 18.55
C GLN A 896 -36.41 50.97 17.10
N LEU A 897 -36.72 49.95 16.30
CA LEU A 897 -36.49 49.93 14.83
C LEU A 897 -37.73 49.34 14.18
N VAL A 898 -38.28 50.05 13.22
CA VAL A 898 -39.39 49.56 12.40
C VAL A 898 -38.86 49.11 11.06
N LEU A 899 -39.08 47.89 10.71
CA LEU A 899 -38.66 47.29 9.43
C LEU A 899 -39.89 47.03 8.55
N PRO A 900 -40.03 47.68 7.41
CA PRO A 900 -41.05 47.29 6.43
C PRO A 900 -40.67 45.95 5.80
N VAL A 901 -41.57 44.99 5.85
CA VAL A 901 -41.38 43.64 5.32
C VAL A 901 -42.40 43.22 4.29
N TRP A 902 -43.24 44.16 3.84
CA TRP A 902 -44.29 43.92 2.88
C TRP A 902 -43.78 43.39 1.53
N ASN A 903 -42.55 43.71 1.13
CA ASN A 903 -41.87 43.29 -0.10
C ASN A 903 -41.07 42.00 0.02
N LEU A 904 -41.04 41.39 1.20
CA LEU A 904 -40.32 40.13 1.41
C LEU A 904 -41.20 38.92 1.04
N PRO A 905 -40.67 37.88 0.41
CA PRO A 905 -41.38 36.62 0.22
C PRO A 905 -41.89 36.01 1.52
N HIS A 906 -42.96 35.22 1.46
CA HIS A 906 -43.40 34.44 2.64
C HIS A 906 -42.31 33.49 3.11
N GLY A 907 -42.05 33.44 4.41
CA GLY A 907 -40.97 32.58 4.95
C GLY A 907 -40.43 33.01 6.30
N HIS A 908 -39.36 32.32 6.69
CA HIS A 908 -38.64 32.59 7.94
C HIS A 908 -37.50 33.56 7.70
N TYR A 909 -37.35 34.54 8.59
CA TYR A 909 -36.30 35.55 8.56
C TYR A 909 -35.62 35.68 9.91
N PHE A 910 -34.34 36.06 9.88
CA PHE A 910 -33.54 36.26 11.06
C PHE A 910 -33.07 37.71 11.10
N ILE A 911 -33.17 38.27 12.29
CA ILE A 911 -32.66 39.61 12.59
C ILE A 911 -31.51 39.46 13.56
N GLN A 912 -30.39 40.06 13.22
CA GLN A 912 -29.22 40.15 14.07
C GLN A 912 -29.03 41.61 14.48
N VAL A 913 -28.99 41.86 15.78
CA VAL A 913 -28.73 43.20 16.36
C VAL A 913 -27.34 43.20 16.94
N ILE A 914 -26.55 44.19 16.60
CA ILE A 914 -25.20 44.42 17.12
C ILE A 914 -25.23 45.68 17.97
N ASP A 915 -24.85 45.55 19.24
CA ASP A 915 -24.68 46.64 20.19
C ASP A 915 -23.22 46.58 20.71
N GLY A 916 -22.37 47.36 20.08
CA GLY A 916 -20.93 47.24 20.28
C GLY A 916 -20.46 45.83 19.95
N LEU A 917 -20.12 45.06 20.95
CA LEU A 917 -19.64 43.66 20.80
C LEU A 917 -20.67 42.62 21.15
N ARG A 918 -21.89 43.04 21.48
CA ARG A 918 -22.99 42.12 21.78
C ARG A 918 -23.80 41.85 20.51
N ILE A 919 -23.99 40.60 20.21
CA ILE A 919 -24.82 40.16 19.11
C ILE A 919 -26.04 39.45 19.64
N ARG A 920 -27.24 39.92 19.22
CA ARG A 920 -28.51 39.32 19.51
C ARG A 920 -29.17 38.88 18.23
N ARG A 921 -29.90 37.78 18.27
CA ARG A 921 -30.65 37.25 17.15
C ARG A 921 -32.08 36.95 17.53
N ALA A 922 -32.99 37.35 16.69
CA ALA A 922 -34.38 36.99 16.77
C ALA A 922 -34.85 36.48 15.39
N ARG A 923 -35.91 35.74 15.38
CA ARG A 923 -36.57 35.29 14.15
C ARG A 923 -37.99 35.78 14.09
N PHE A 924 -38.48 36.06 12.91
CA PHE A 924 -39.89 36.25 12.66
C PHE A 924 -40.32 35.49 11.40
N VAL A 925 -41.63 35.31 11.27
CA VAL A 925 -42.27 34.68 10.11
C VAL A 925 -42.99 35.74 9.31
N LYS A 926 -42.65 35.92 8.03
CA LYS A 926 -43.42 36.74 7.08
C LYS A 926 -44.58 35.88 6.55
N ARG A 927 -45.83 36.40 6.69
CA ARG A 927 -47.04 35.85 6.11
C ARG A 927 -47.51 36.65 4.95
#